data_5c501a9762a70671398a8fbeb2dc1c63
#
_entry.id   5c501a9762a70671398a8fbeb2dc1c63
#
_cell.length_a   1.000
_cell.length_b   1.000
_cell.length_c   1.000
_cell.angle_alpha   90.00
_cell.angle_beta   90.00
_cell.angle_gamma   90.00
#
_symmetry.space_group_name_H-M   'P 1'
#
loop_
_entity.id
_entity.type
_entity.pdbx_description
1 polymer ?
#
loop_
_entity_poly.entity_id
_entity_poly.type
_entity_poly.pdbx_seq_one_letter_code
_entity_poly.pdbx_strand_id
1 'polypeptide(L)'
;MNYQEINVPAQYRYLSEWKELLNYLPNQGKYILNKINTGCGGTTLFLQCDRPLILVSPRSNVLYSKSAQFPNAHLFRKKNDTSTPVATLKDRLRDYINNCLGFAPYPYKPKILVTIDSYPYVAEQLAFMGYLSYFTVVVDEFQCLMSDSKFKGKVELEYLHNLRGVQSVCYMSATPIDESYMSMFPDFSDVSTYFKLIWDPSVLERPNLDMRPYGPKQSSKSICRDIISNYRKNGYFAQKTINGCVVNSTEVVFFLNDVRTTVQIIEDNNLLPDEVNVLCSPSNKYVKDLKRLGVHIGELATDRNNPVNRIFTFVTRASFEGVDFYSKSAFTYIFSDGVLAWNKNDLIIDTPQILGRQRLDQPFRKDAVLYYRANSMTDAANALARIKMKEDATRRWIEKYNSSDYETKRMLKDGIDKRSEQTRYADDYVEFVDDMNGGFVLKENYLVKSTEIRDWQLSTYVYNSPISIIKTVVDQTNINVTSSLGYNTLSGDNILDDFKHDFFQYKAFPDQMKTYIDFRENHPEYANYLYENPFIDLRFHRYYDILGGDKIKSLRYREKDIAEAANDTMLMILVSNACKSRFLVGRCYRLSEVKQVLQEIYNHAGINRLAKARDIENFMPNAIARQLTTPGNGKRELYYEII
;
A
#
# COMPACT_ATOMS: atom_id res chain seq x y z
N MET A 1 -19.78 -9.73 3.42
CA MET A 1 -19.22 -9.33 4.72
C MET A 1 -20.22 -8.41 5.41
N ASN A 2 -20.55 -8.63 6.70
CA ASN A 2 -21.43 -7.75 7.47
C ASN A 2 -20.58 -6.63 8.07
N TYR A 3 -21.06 -5.38 7.98
CA TYR A 3 -20.31 -4.19 8.45
C TYR A 3 -20.90 -3.71 9.78
N GLN A 4 -20.06 -3.56 10.81
CA GLN A 4 -20.49 -3.12 12.14
C GLN A 4 -19.56 -2.04 12.68
N GLU A 5 -20.13 -0.94 13.17
CA GLU A 5 -19.40 0.10 13.87
C GLU A 5 -19.54 -0.09 15.38
N ILE A 6 -18.43 0.04 16.10
CA ILE A 6 -18.38 -0.07 17.55
C ILE A 6 -17.82 1.24 18.10
N ASN A 7 -18.63 1.97 18.84
CA ASN A 7 -18.21 3.22 19.49
C ASN A 7 -17.30 2.94 20.67
N VAL A 8 -16.09 3.47 20.66
CA VAL A 8 -15.14 3.40 21.78
C VAL A 8 -15.55 4.46 22.80
N PRO A 9 -15.89 4.09 24.06
CA PRO A 9 -16.27 5.05 25.07
C PRO A 9 -15.17 6.07 25.36
N ALA A 10 -15.53 7.34 25.53
CA ALA A 10 -14.58 8.46 25.67
C ALA A 10 -13.65 8.37 26.89
N GLN A 11 -13.98 7.54 27.91
CA GLN A 11 -13.11 7.35 29.05
C GLN A 11 -11.86 6.47 28.75
N TYR A 12 -11.84 5.74 27.65
CA TYR A 12 -10.74 4.82 27.33
C TYR A 12 -9.80 5.45 26.28
N ARG A 13 -8.54 5.63 26.66
CA ARG A 13 -7.47 6.05 25.76
C ARG A 13 -6.86 4.87 25.01
N TYR A 14 -6.88 3.68 25.63
CA TYR A 14 -6.34 2.44 25.05
C TYR A 14 -7.38 1.32 25.09
N LEU A 15 -7.44 0.53 24.04
CA LEU A 15 -8.32 -0.64 23.94
C LEU A 15 -8.03 -1.68 25.04
N SER A 16 -6.78 -1.75 25.52
CA SER A 16 -6.40 -2.62 26.62
C SER A 16 -7.04 -2.25 27.95
N GLU A 17 -7.58 -1.06 28.08
CA GLU A 17 -8.33 -0.58 29.25
C GLU A 17 -9.82 -0.96 29.13
N TRP A 18 -10.31 -1.22 27.93
CA TRP A 18 -11.72 -1.54 27.64
C TRP A 18 -11.88 -3.04 27.32
N LYS A 19 -11.81 -3.88 28.35
CA LYS A 19 -11.90 -5.35 28.21
C LYS A 19 -13.25 -5.81 27.66
N GLU A 20 -14.31 -5.06 27.90
CA GLU A 20 -15.66 -5.32 27.42
C GLU A 20 -15.77 -5.31 25.89
N LEU A 21 -14.83 -4.69 25.19
CA LEU A 21 -14.76 -4.77 23.72
C LEU A 21 -14.78 -6.22 23.23
N LEU A 22 -14.14 -7.14 23.97
CA LEU A 22 -14.10 -8.57 23.61
C LEU A 22 -15.50 -9.22 23.61
N ASN A 23 -16.48 -8.66 24.31
CA ASN A 23 -17.86 -9.16 24.32
C ASN A 23 -18.62 -8.79 23.04
N TYR A 24 -18.18 -7.76 22.31
CA TYR A 24 -18.75 -7.37 21.01
C TYR A 24 -18.16 -8.20 19.86
N LEU A 25 -17.00 -8.85 20.09
CA LEU A 25 -16.30 -9.61 19.07
C LEU A 25 -16.68 -11.08 19.12
N PRO A 26 -16.86 -11.76 17.97
CA PRO A 26 -17.22 -13.18 17.93
C PRO A 26 -16.18 -14.07 18.64
N ASN A 27 -16.68 -15.10 19.32
CA ASN A 27 -15.82 -16.12 19.92
C ASN A 27 -15.34 -17.16 18.88
N GLN A 28 -16.07 -17.27 17.78
CA GLN A 28 -15.81 -18.18 16.66
C GLN A 28 -16.08 -17.46 15.35
N GLY A 29 -15.51 -17.98 14.28
CA GLY A 29 -15.60 -17.39 12.95
C GLY A 29 -14.43 -16.46 12.63
N LYS A 30 -14.42 -15.97 11.41
CA LYS A 30 -13.38 -15.07 10.93
C LYS A 30 -13.94 -13.65 10.76
N TYR A 31 -13.22 -12.69 11.27
CA TYR A 31 -13.61 -11.29 11.22
C TYR A 31 -12.41 -10.34 11.11
N ILE A 32 -12.68 -9.13 10.66
CA ILE A 32 -11.72 -8.04 10.61
C ILE A 32 -12.02 -7.05 11.74
N LEU A 33 -10.96 -6.61 12.41
CA LEU A 33 -11.02 -5.52 13.39
C LEU A 33 -10.19 -4.34 12.93
N ASN A 34 -10.86 -3.32 12.38
CA ASN A 34 -10.24 -2.06 12.04
C ASN A 34 -10.16 -1.15 13.27
N LYS A 35 -8.96 -1.00 13.81
CA LYS A 35 -8.69 -0.19 15.00
C LYS A 35 -8.73 1.31 14.73
N ILE A 36 -8.61 1.74 13.47
CA ILE A 36 -8.48 3.14 13.01
C ILE A 36 -7.22 3.82 13.55
N ASN A 37 -6.92 3.64 14.84
CA ASN A 37 -5.80 4.30 15.51
C ASN A 37 -4.64 3.35 15.74
N THR A 38 -3.42 3.77 15.35
CA THR A 38 -2.18 3.04 15.60
C THR A 38 -1.77 3.19 17.06
N GLY A 39 -1.19 2.13 17.64
CA GLY A 39 -0.71 2.18 19.03
C GLY A 39 -1.80 2.25 20.09
N CYS A 40 -3.05 2.00 19.75
CA CYS A 40 -4.20 2.06 20.65
C CYS A 40 -4.36 0.87 21.61
N GLY A 41 -3.37 -0.04 21.72
CA GLY A 41 -3.39 -1.13 22.70
C GLY A 41 -4.17 -2.38 22.27
N GLY A 42 -4.54 -2.53 20.99
CA GLY A 42 -5.30 -3.70 20.50
C GLY A 42 -4.58 -5.03 20.73
N THR A 43 -3.30 -5.13 20.38
CA THR A 43 -2.48 -6.33 20.62
C THR A 43 -2.40 -6.68 22.12
N THR A 44 -2.29 -5.67 22.96
CA THR A 44 -2.27 -5.82 24.44
C THR A 44 -3.60 -6.33 24.95
N LEU A 45 -4.74 -5.82 24.45
CA LEU A 45 -6.08 -6.29 24.80
C LEU A 45 -6.22 -7.81 24.58
N PHE A 46 -5.85 -8.29 23.40
CA PHE A 46 -5.93 -9.72 23.09
C PHE A 46 -4.98 -10.57 23.93
N LEU A 47 -3.77 -10.10 24.24
CA LEU A 47 -2.84 -10.82 25.11
C LEU A 47 -3.31 -10.88 26.56
N GLN A 48 -4.10 -9.91 27.02
CA GLN A 48 -4.70 -9.89 28.35
C GLN A 48 -6.02 -10.66 28.47
N CYS A 49 -6.61 -11.10 27.34
CA CYS A 49 -7.90 -11.80 27.38
C CYS A 49 -7.79 -13.18 28.05
N ASP A 50 -8.87 -13.66 28.62
CA ASP A 50 -8.94 -14.98 29.25
C ASP A 50 -9.34 -16.08 28.24
N ARG A 51 -8.57 -16.16 27.12
CA ARG A 51 -8.74 -17.17 26.06
C ARG A 51 -7.38 -17.66 25.57
N PRO A 52 -7.26 -18.94 25.14
CA PRO A 52 -6.09 -19.38 24.40
C PRO A 52 -5.92 -18.57 23.12
N LEU A 53 -4.71 -18.08 22.86
CA LEU A 53 -4.44 -17.14 21.77
C LEU A 53 -3.14 -17.45 21.05
N ILE A 54 -3.16 -17.34 19.72
CA ILE A 54 -1.98 -17.27 18.88
C ILE A 54 -1.93 -15.87 18.29
N LEU A 55 -0.94 -15.08 18.70
CA LEU A 55 -0.65 -13.77 18.11
C LEU A 55 0.34 -13.97 16.97
N VAL A 56 -0.09 -13.68 15.76
CA VAL A 56 0.75 -13.73 14.55
C VAL A 56 1.08 -12.31 14.15
N SER A 57 2.39 -12.02 14.03
CA SER A 57 2.85 -10.71 13.56
C SER A 57 3.84 -10.85 12.40
N PRO A 58 3.79 -9.95 11.40
CA PRO A 58 4.76 -9.95 10.30
C PRO A 58 6.17 -9.55 10.75
N ARG A 59 6.30 -8.98 11.95
CA ARG A 59 7.53 -8.36 12.45
C ARG A 59 7.99 -9.00 13.77
N SER A 60 9.17 -9.61 13.78
CA SER A 60 9.73 -10.27 14.97
C SER A 60 9.98 -9.29 16.13
N ASN A 61 10.33 -8.02 15.85
CA ASN A 61 10.59 -7.02 16.90
C ASN A 61 9.36 -6.73 17.77
N VAL A 62 8.14 -6.75 17.16
CA VAL A 62 6.88 -6.64 17.91
C VAL A 62 6.76 -7.79 18.90
N LEU A 63 7.03 -9.01 18.44
CA LEU A 63 6.90 -10.22 19.27
C LEU A 63 7.89 -10.24 20.42
N TYR A 64 9.14 -9.74 20.20
CA TYR A 64 10.10 -9.59 21.30
C TYR A 64 9.64 -8.59 22.36
N SER A 65 9.19 -7.41 21.90
CA SER A 65 8.65 -6.42 22.82
C SER A 65 7.46 -6.97 23.62
N LYS A 66 6.60 -7.75 22.96
CA LYS A 66 5.44 -8.38 23.62
C LYS A 66 5.84 -9.54 24.53
N SER A 67 6.82 -10.35 24.17
CA SER A 67 7.36 -11.41 25.04
C SER A 67 7.94 -10.84 26.33
N ALA A 68 8.64 -9.69 26.25
CA ALA A 68 9.14 -9.01 27.45
C ALA A 68 8.02 -8.44 28.33
N GLN A 69 6.92 -7.96 27.72
CA GLN A 69 5.75 -7.44 28.45
C GLN A 69 4.88 -8.55 29.05
N PHE A 70 4.85 -9.72 28.43
CA PHE A 70 4.04 -10.88 28.79
C PHE A 70 4.93 -12.12 28.96
N PRO A 71 5.68 -12.23 30.07
CA PRO A 71 6.67 -13.31 30.28
C PRO A 71 6.05 -14.72 30.31
N ASN A 72 4.74 -14.81 30.56
CA ASN A 72 3.99 -16.08 30.50
C ASN A 72 3.58 -16.51 29.08
N ALA A 73 3.82 -15.66 28.06
CA ALA A 73 3.57 -16.00 26.67
C ALA A 73 4.76 -16.75 26.07
N HIS A 74 4.47 -17.79 25.28
CA HIS A 74 5.49 -18.59 24.61
C HIS A 74 5.86 -17.94 23.25
N LEU A 75 7.12 -17.52 23.09
CA LEU A 75 7.64 -17.03 21.82
C LEU A 75 8.18 -18.20 21.00
N PHE A 76 7.46 -18.56 19.92
CA PHE A 76 7.91 -19.55 18.94
C PHE A 76 8.64 -18.87 17.78
N ARG A 77 9.90 -19.23 17.55
CA ARG A 77 10.72 -18.59 16.53
C ARG A 77 11.66 -19.57 15.85
N LYS A 78 11.51 -19.70 14.52
CA LYS A 78 12.39 -20.52 13.68
C LYS A 78 13.43 -19.69 12.91
N LYS A 79 13.04 -18.58 12.32
CA LYS A 79 13.78 -17.93 11.21
C LYS A 79 15.15 -17.37 11.56
N ASN A 80 15.43 -17.03 12.81
CA ASN A 80 16.73 -16.45 13.21
C ASN A 80 17.50 -17.31 14.21
N ASP A 81 16.94 -18.45 14.61
CA ASP A 81 17.63 -19.46 15.39
C ASP A 81 17.93 -20.67 14.50
N THR A 82 18.98 -20.51 13.67
CA THR A 82 19.48 -21.61 12.82
C THR A 82 20.17 -22.71 13.66
N SER A 83 20.45 -22.44 14.93
CA SER A 83 21.12 -23.35 15.84
C SER A 83 20.18 -24.35 16.49
N THR A 84 18.89 -23.98 16.68
CA THR A 84 17.91 -24.87 17.33
C THR A 84 17.09 -25.64 16.28
N PRO A 85 17.10 -26.99 16.32
CA PRO A 85 16.25 -27.80 15.44
C PRO A 85 14.75 -27.50 15.64
N VAL A 86 13.97 -27.57 14.57
CA VAL A 86 12.50 -27.35 14.63
C VAL A 86 11.82 -28.33 15.57
N ALA A 87 12.30 -29.58 15.62
CA ALA A 87 11.78 -30.58 16.55
C ALA A 87 11.87 -30.09 18.01
N THR A 88 13.04 -29.54 18.41
CA THR A 88 13.23 -28.97 19.75
C THR A 88 12.30 -27.79 20.05
N LEU A 89 12.02 -26.94 19.03
CA LEU A 89 11.06 -25.83 19.19
C LEU A 89 9.63 -26.35 19.37
N LYS A 90 9.26 -27.40 18.62
CA LYS A 90 7.96 -28.09 18.75
C LYS A 90 7.83 -28.78 20.11
N ASP A 91 8.89 -29.39 20.62
CA ASP A 91 8.89 -30.00 21.96
C ASP A 91 8.70 -28.94 23.05
N ARG A 92 9.41 -27.83 23.01
CA ARG A 92 9.22 -26.70 23.94
C ARG A 92 7.80 -26.17 23.91
N LEU A 93 7.22 -26.05 22.71
CA LEU A 93 5.82 -25.62 22.54
C LEU A 93 4.87 -26.64 23.19
N ARG A 94 5.09 -27.94 22.94
CA ARG A 94 4.29 -29.02 23.54
C ARG A 94 4.34 -28.94 25.06
N ASP A 95 5.53 -28.82 25.64
CA ASP A 95 5.71 -28.73 27.09
C ASP A 95 5.01 -27.50 27.69
N TYR A 96 5.12 -26.35 27.01
CA TYR A 96 4.40 -25.14 27.38
C TYR A 96 2.87 -25.35 27.38
N ILE A 97 2.31 -25.96 26.35
CA ILE A 97 0.88 -26.21 26.25
C ILE A 97 0.42 -27.21 27.31
N ASN A 98 1.17 -28.30 27.50
CA ASN A 98 0.88 -29.28 28.55
C ASN A 98 0.92 -28.65 29.96
N ASN A 99 1.88 -27.77 30.20
CA ASN A 99 1.96 -27.03 31.47
C ASN A 99 0.78 -26.07 31.65
N CYS A 100 0.27 -25.44 30.56
CA CYS A 100 -0.89 -24.56 30.61
C CYS A 100 -2.24 -25.31 30.70
N LEU A 101 -2.41 -26.44 30.06
CA LEU A 101 -3.71 -27.13 29.90
C LEU A 101 -3.77 -28.47 30.65
N GLY A 102 -2.61 -29.02 31.04
CA GLY A 102 -2.50 -30.37 31.63
C GLY A 102 -2.83 -30.50 33.14
N PHE A 103 -2.80 -29.42 33.92
CA PHE A 103 -3.04 -29.47 35.40
C PHE A 103 -4.02 -28.38 35.85
N ALA A 104 -5.09 -28.69 36.54
CA ALA A 104 -6.00 -27.71 37.14
C ALA A 104 -5.53 -27.35 38.57
N PRO A 105 -5.76 -26.13 39.04
CA PRO A 105 -6.29 -24.94 38.39
C PRO A 105 -5.18 -24.10 37.76
N TYR A 106 -5.39 -23.65 36.47
CA TYR A 106 -4.40 -22.84 35.77
C TYR A 106 -4.51 -21.38 36.14
N PRO A 107 -3.38 -20.72 36.39
CA PRO A 107 -3.37 -19.29 36.64
C PRO A 107 -3.57 -18.44 35.37
N TYR A 108 -3.37 -18.99 34.17
CA TYR A 108 -3.50 -18.24 32.89
C TYR A 108 -3.76 -19.16 31.68
N LYS A 109 -4.38 -18.60 30.63
CA LYS A 109 -4.60 -19.27 29.36
C LYS A 109 -3.37 -19.16 28.46
N PRO A 110 -3.04 -20.21 27.68
CA PRO A 110 -1.84 -20.20 26.84
C PRO A 110 -1.89 -19.05 25.80
N LYS A 111 -0.77 -18.36 25.68
CA LYS A 111 -0.51 -17.30 24.70
C LYS A 111 0.72 -17.65 23.88
N ILE A 112 0.58 -17.77 22.59
CA ILE A 112 1.68 -18.07 21.68
C ILE A 112 1.95 -16.85 20.83
N LEU A 113 3.21 -16.43 20.74
CA LEU A 113 3.69 -15.34 19.92
C LEU A 113 4.48 -15.94 18.76
N VAL A 114 4.10 -15.67 17.52
CA VAL A 114 4.72 -16.32 16.35
C VAL A 114 4.73 -15.38 15.13
N THR A 115 5.76 -15.52 14.29
CA THR A 115 5.81 -14.83 12.99
C THR A 115 5.03 -15.61 11.93
N ILE A 116 4.63 -14.91 10.84
CA ILE A 116 3.88 -15.51 9.71
C ILE A 116 4.61 -16.76 9.18
N ASP A 117 5.92 -16.68 8.97
CA ASP A 117 6.76 -17.77 8.44
C ASP A 117 6.95 -18.94 9.41
N SER A 118 6.72 -18.73 10.69
CA SER A 118 6.84 -19.78 11.73
C SER A 118 5.49 -20.37 12.15
N TYR A 119 4.39 -19.71 11.82
CA TYR A 119 3.03 -20.14 12.18
C TYR A 119 2.67 -21.57 11.70
N PRO A 120 3.04 -22.03 10.49
CA PRO A 120 2.71 -23.39 10.06
C PRO A 120 3.21 -24.47 11.02
N TYR A 121 4.39 -24.28 11.62
CA TYR A 121 4.94 -25.24 12.60
C TYR A 121 4.15 -25.27 13.90
N VAL A 122 3.65 -24.11 14.34
CA VAL A 122 2.78 -24.01 15.54
C VAL A 122 1.43 -24.66 15.26
N ALA A 123 0.82 -24.34 14.11
CA ALA A 123 -0.47 -24.88 13.72
C ALA A 123 -0.42 -26.41 13.59
N GLU A 124 0.60 -26.96 12.93
CA GLU A 124 0.83 -28.39 12.80
C GLU A 124 0.98 -29.08 14.17
N GLN A 125 1.79 -28.52 15.07
CA GLN A 125 2.01 -29.06 16.40
C GLN A 125 0.74 -29.03 17.25
N LEU A 126 -0.03 -27.94 17.22
CA LEU A 126 -1.29 -27.82 17.94
C LEU A 126 -2.39 -28.74 17.34
N ALA A 127 -2.42 -28.90 16.03
CA ALA A 127 -3.33 -29.85 15.37
C ALA A 127 -3.01 -31.28 15.75
N PHE A 128 -1.72 -31.67 15.77
CA PHE A 128 -1.26 -32.98 16.23
C PHE A 128 -1.67 -33.27 17.68
N MET A 129 -1.63 -32.25 18.54
CA MET A 129 -2.06 -32.35 19.94
C MET A 129 -3.58 -32.27 20.12
N GLY A 130 -4.37 -31.98 19.08
CA GLY A 130 -5.82 -31.81 19.15
C GLY A 130 -6.28 -30.46 19.73
N TYR A 131 -5.40 -29.47 19.85
CA TYR A 131 -5.70 -28.20 20.54
C TYR A 131 -5.90 -26.99 19.60
N LEU A 132 -5.61 -27.09 18.30
CA LEU A 132 -5.67 -25.94 17.41
C LEU A 132 -7.04 -25.23 17.41
N SER A 133 -8.13 -25.99 17.49
CA SER A 133 -9.50 -25.44 17.52
C SER A 133 -9.86 -24.64 18.77
N TYR A 134 -9.08 -24.75 19.83
CA TYR A 134 -9.28 -24.00 21.08
C TYR A 134 -8.68 -22.59 21.03
N PHE A 135 -7.81 -22.34 20.06
CA PHE A 135 -7.11 -21.06 19.95
C PHE A 135 -7.84 -20.08 19.03
N THR A 136 -7.88 -18.83 19.45
CA THR A 136 -8.14 -17.71 18.55
C THR A 136 -6.81 -17.25 17.94
N VAL A 137 -6.75 -17.17 16.62
CA VAL A 137 -5.60 -16.62 15.90
C VAL A 137 -5.84 -15.14 15.67
N VAL A 138 -4.96 -14.29 16.19
CA VAL A 138 -4.98 -12.83 15.94
C VAL A 138 -3.84 -12.50 14.99
N VAL A 139 -4.19 -12.04 13.79
CA VAL A 139 -3.25 -11.60 12.75
C VAL A 139 -3.08 -10.10 12.89
N ASP A 140 -2.03 -9.69 13.59
CA ASP A 140 -1.77 -8.26 13.83
C ASP A 140 -1.07 -7.64 12.62
N GLU A 141 -1.46 -6.43 12.24
CA GLU A 141 -1.01 -5.70 11.07
C GLU A 141 -1.17 -6.54 9.77
N PHE A 142 -2.38 -7.11 9.56
CA PHE A 142 -2.62 -8.03 8.45
C PHE A 142 -2.49 -7.39 7.04
N GLN A 143 -2.48 -6.05 6.93
CA GLN A 143 -2.18 -5.37 5.67
C GLN A 143 -0.79 -5.71 5.13
N CYS A 144 0.14 -6.16 5.99
CA CYS A 144 1.46 -6.61 5.60
C CYS A 144 1.41 -7.85 4.68
N LEU A 145 0.37 -8.67 4.75
CA LEU A 145 0.17 -9.80 3.84
C LEU A 145 0.16 -9.34 2.37
N MET A 146 -0.36 -8.15 2.11
CA MET A 146 -0.34 -7.57 0.78
C MET A 146 0.94 -6.77 0.54
N SER A 147 1.33 -5.87 1.45
CA SER A 147 2.46 -4.97 1.23
C SER A 147 3.83 -5.67 1.13
N ASP A 148 4.01 -6.80 1.82
CA ASP A 148 5.23 -7.61 1.80
C ASP A 148 5.25 -8.69 0.70
N SER A 149 4.13 -8.90 0.00
CA SER A 149 3.93 -10.05 -0.90
C SER A 149 4.94 -10.14 -2.04
N LYS A 150 5.48 -9.02 -2.53
CA LYS A 150 6.55 -9.03 -3.55
C LYS A 150 7.81 -9.74 -3.09
N PHE A 151 8.06 -9.80 -1.78
CA PHE A 151 9.26 -10.40 -1.19
C PHE A 151 8.97 -11.73 -0.49
N LYS A 152 7.73 -11.93 -0.02
CA LYS A 152 7.33 -13.08 0.81
C LYS A 152 6.06 -13.77 0.32
N GLY A 153 5.61 -13.49 -0.90
CA GLY A 153 4.30 -13.91 -1.39
C GLY A 153 3.99 -15.39 -1.23
N LYS A 154 4.99 -16.27 -1.39
CA LYS A 154 4.82 -17.71 -1.13
C LYS A 154 4.49 -17.98 0.34
N VAL A 155 5.27 -17.41 1.26
CA VAL A 155 5.10 -17.62 2.70
C VAL A 155 3.74 -17.10 3.17
N GLU A 156 3.31 -15.97 2.64
CA GLU A 156 2.04 -15.33 2.99
C GLU A 156 0.83 -16.10 2.44
N LEU A 157 0.93 -16.64 1.22
CA LEU A 157 -0.08 -17.53 0.67
C LEU A 157 -0.18 -18.84 1.45
N GLU A 158 0.95 -19.48 1.77
CA GLU A 158 0.98 -20.70 2.59
C GLU A 158 0.37 -20.42 3.97
N TYR A 159 0.68 -19.28 4.57
CA TYR A 159 0.09 -18.87 5.84
C TYR A 159 -1.43 -18.72 5.75
N LEU A 160 -1.95 -17.99 4.76
CA LEU A 160 -3.40 -17.83 4.56
C LEU A 160 -4.07 -19.16 4.30
N HIS A 161 -3.45 -20.05 3.53
CA HIS A 161 -3.95 -21.37 3.29
C HIS A 161 -4.08 -22.20 4.59
N ASN A 162 -3.11 -22.10 5.48
CA ASN A 162 -3.14 -22.74 6.79
C ASN A 162 -4.24 -22.18 7.73
N LEU A 163 -4.69 -20.94 7.49
CA LEU A 163 -5.79 -20.35 8.25
C LEU A 163 -7.19 -20.83 7.80
N ARG A 164 -7.32 -21.49 6.66
CA ARG A 164 -8.63 -21.96 6.17
C ARG A 164 -9.32 -22.92 7.14
N GLY A 165 -8.55 -23.81 7.80
CA GLY A 165 -9.06 -24.78 8.77
C GLY A 165 -9.21 -24.22 10.19
N VAL A 166 -8.85 -22.97 10.45
CA VAL A 166 -8.92 -22.38 11.78
C VAL A 166 -10.31 -21.81 12.04
N GLN A 167 -10.92 -22.17 13.17
CA GLN A 167 -12.30 -21.80 13.50
C GLN A 167 -12.46 -20.35 13.96
N SER A 168 -11.43 -19.77 14.56
CA SER A 168 -11.49 -18.40 15.08
C SER A 168 -10.29 -17.58 14.65
N VAL A 169 -10.49 -16.58 13.79
CA VAL A 169 -9.44 -15.69 13.28
C VAL A 169 -9.89 -14.24 13.36
N CYS A 170 -9.06 -13.40 13.98
CA CYS A 170 -9.20 -11.94 13.98
C CYS A 170 -8.09 -11.33 13.12
N TYR A 171 -8.44 -10.74 11.97
CA TYR A 171 -7.54 -9.92 11.18
C TYR A 171 -7.58 -8.47 11.70
N MET A 172 -6.51 -8.05 12.38
CA MET A 172 -6.49 -6.78 13.08
C MET A 172 -5.50 -5.79 12.43
N SER A 173 -5.94 -4.57 12.20
CA SER A 173 -5.09 -3.46 11.72
C SER A 173 -5.69 -2.10 12.07
N ALA A 174 -4.86 -1.07 12.10
CA ALA A 174 -5.32 0.33 12.07
C ALA A 174 -5.50 0.84 10.64
N THR A 175 -4.84 0.21 9.68
CA THR A 175 -4.85 0.54 8.25
C THR A 175 -5.09 -0.76 7.45
N PRO A 176 -6.31 -1.34 7.52
CA PRO A 176 -6.61 -2.63 6.90
C PRO A 176 -6.47 -2.59 5.37
N ILE A 177 -6.31 -3.76 4.78
CA ILE A 177 -6.41 -3.92 3.32
C ILE A 177 -7.79 -3.42 2.88
N ASP A 178 -7.83 -2.66 1.79
CA ASP A 178 -9.08 -2.15 1.23
C ASP A 178 -10.02 -3.30 0.83
N GLU A 179 -11.32 -3.12 1.06
CA GLU A 179 -12.33 -4.16 0.82
C GLU A 179 -12.36 -4.63 -0.64
N SER A 180 -12.06 -3.76 -1.58
CA SER A 180 -11.98 -4.10 -3.01
C SER A 180 -10.93 -5.18 -3.30
N TYR A 181 -9.79 -5.16 -2.59
CA TYR A 181 -8.78 -6.23 -2.69
C TYR A 181 -9.18 -7.47 -1.92
N MET A 182 -9.73 -7.32 -0.71
CA MET A 182 -10.16 -8.46 0.10
C MET A 182 -11.21 -9.32 -0.61
N SER A 183 -12.10 -8.69 -1.38
CA SER A 183 -13.10 -9.41 -2.18
C SER A 183 -12.48 -10.30 -3.27
N MET A 184 -11.26 -10.00 -3.70
CA MET A 184 -10.50 -10.81 -4.67
C MET A 184 -9.70 -11.96 -4.03
N PHE A 185 -9.62 -12.02 -2.71
CA PHE A 185 -8.83 -13.01 -1.99
C PHE A 185 -9.70 -14.22 -1.60
N PRO A 186 -9.44 -15.40 -2.18
CA PRO A 186 -10.23 -16.60 -1.86
C PRO A 186 -10.22 -16.96 -0.36
N ASP A 187 -9.12 -16.61 0.33
CA ASP A 187 -8.94 -16.92 1.75
C ASP A 187 -9.72 -15.98 2.68
N PHE A 188 -10.31 -14.92 2.14
CA PHE A 188 -11.19 -14.01 2.88
C PHE A 188 -12.69 -14.25 2.60
N SER A 189 -13.02 -15.27 1.79
CA SER A 189 -14.41 -15.57 1.42
C SER A 189 -15.29 -16.00 2.61
N ASP A 190 -14.69 -16.54 3.68
CA ASP A 190 -15.34 -16.95 4.92
C ASP A 190 -15.24 -15.91 6.05
N VAL A 191 -14.71 -14.73 5.78
CA VAL A 191 -14.73 -13.60 6.71
C VAL A 191 -16.14 -13.02 6.77
N SER A 192 -16.81 -13.21 7.90
CA SER A 192 -18.23 -12.89 8.06
C SER A 192 -18.48 -11.42 8.36
N THR A 193 -17.62 -10.79 9.17
CA THR A 193 -17.90 -9.47 9.75
C THR A 193 -16.67 -8.56 9.70
N TYR A 194 -16.91 -7.30 9.39
CA TYR A 194 -15.94 -6.22 9.47
C TYR A 194 -16.34 -5.27 10.60
N PHE A 195 -15.57 -5.23 11.67
CA PHE A 195 -15.76 -4.30 12.79
C PHE A 195 -14.86 -3.08 12.58
N LYS A 196 -15.46 -1.90 12.63
CA LYS A 196 -14.78 -0.61 12.61
C LYS A 196 -14.97 0.10 13.94
N LEU A 197 -13.86 0.44 14.59
CA LEU A 197 -13.92 1.21 15.83
C LEU A 197 -14.12 2.69 15.52
N ILE A 198 -15.11 3.29 16.17
CA ILE A 198 -15.38 4.73 16.09
C ILE A 198 -14.90 5.37 17.39
N TRP A 199 -13.83 6.12 17.31
CA TRP A 199 -13.23 6.79 18.45
C TRP A 199 -13.91 8.14 18.70
N ASP A 200 -14.09 8.48 19.98
CA ASP A 200 -14.51 9.81 20.35
C ASP A 200 -13.44 10.83 19.94
N PRO A 201 -13.81 11.92 19.25
CA PRO A 201 -12.84 12.94 18.80
C PRO A 201 -12.01 13.56 19.93
N SER A 202 -12.52 13.57 21.17
CA SER A 202 -11.82 14.12 22.34
C SER A 202 -10.63 13.27 22.81
N VAL A 203 -10.63 11.96 22.54
CA VAL A 203 -9.54 11.05 22.89
C VAL A 203 -8.68 10.66 21.70
N LEU A 204 -9.15 10.92 20.48
CA LEU A 204 -8.42 10.62 19.26
C LEU A 204 -7.36 11.70 19.00
N GLU A 205 -6.14 11.43 19.38
CA GLU A 205 -5.01 12.31 19.03
C GLU A 205 -4.68 12.21 17.54
N ARG A 206 -5.02 13.24 16.78
CA ARG A 206 -4.67 13.33 15.36
C ARG A 206 -3.23 13.80 15.20
N PRO A 207 -2.40 13.07 14.46
CA PRO A 207 -1.07 13.57 14.09
C PRO A 207 -1.14 14.81 13.20
N ASN A 208 -0.12 15.65 13.25
CA ASN A 208 0.05 16.81 12.38
C ASN A 208 1.13 16.50 11.35
N LEU A 209 0.81 16.65 10.09
CA LEU A 209 1.70 16.37 8.96
C LEU A 209 1.86 17.64 8.11
N ASP A 210 3.07 18.17 8.08
CA ASP A 210 3.43 19.24 7.16
C ASP A 210 3.92 18.60 5.85
N MET A 211 3.16 18.81 4.77
CA MET A 211 3.42 18.20 3.47
C MET A 211 4.15 19.19 2.55
N ARG A 212 5.37 18.82 2.13
CA ARG A 212 6.27 19.65 1.33
C ARG A 212 6.65 18.98 0.02
N PRO A 213 6.33 19.54 -1.15
CA PRO A 213 6.80 19.01 -2.41
C PRO A 213 8.31 19.16 -2.53
N TYR A 214 8.96 18.26 -3.25
CA TYR A 214 10.34 18.46 -3.65
C TYR A 214 10.43 19.69 -4.57
N GLY A 215 11.36 20.58 -4.27
CA GLY A 215 11.68 21.68 -5.16
C GLY A 215 12.35 21.21 -6.46
N PRO A 216 12.44 22.08 -7.47
CA PRO A 216 13.18 21.81 -8.69
C PRO A 216 14.60 21.31 -8.38
N LYS A 217 15.01 20.17 -8.97
CA LYS A 217 16.34 19.55 -8.77
C LYS A 217 16.63 19.06 -7.33
N GLN A 218 15.66 19.10 -6.41
CA GLN A 218 15.81 18.50 -5.08
C GLN A 218 15.69 16.98 -5.13
N SER A 219 16.32 16.32 -4.17
CA SER A 219 16.23 14.88 -3.91
C SER A 219 16.18 14.65 -2.40
N SER A 220 15.76 13.47 -1.97
CA SER A 220 15.82 13.08 -0.55
C SER A 220 17.21 13.31 0.04
N LYS A 221 18.27 13.04 -0.74
CA LYS A 221 19.65 13.28 -0.35
C LYS A 221 19.94 14.76 -0.08
N SER A 222 19.56 15.66 -1.00
CA SER A 222 19.80 17.11 -0.83
C SER A 222 18.98 17.69 0.31
N ILE A 223 17.73 17.25 0.48
CA ILE A 223 16.87 17.68 1.57
C ILE A 223 17.44 17.22 2.92
N CYS A 224 17.86 15.97 3.05
CA CYS A 224 18.52 15.49 4.28
C CYS A 224 19.79 16.28 4.59
N ARG A 225 20.63 16.58 3.58
CA ARG A 225 21.81 17.43 3.75
C ARG A 225 21.43 18.79 4.33
N ASP A 226 20.39 19.43 3.79
CA ASP A 226 19.98 20.76 4.25
C ASP A 226 19.42 20.69 5.69
N ILE A 227 18.68 19.65 6.07
CA ILE A 227 18.21 19.40 7.43
C ILE A 227 19.40 19.20 8.38
N ILE A 228 20.37 18.35 8.00
CA ILE A 228 21.57 18.08 8.80
C ILE A 228 22.42 19.36 8.98
N SER A 229 22.60 20.12 7.90
CA SER A 229 23.32 21.40 7.94
C SER A 229 22.65 22.40 8.89
N ASN A 230 21.31 22.49 8.84
CA ASN A 230 20.55 23.36 9.74
C ASN A 230 20.69 22.91 11.20
N TYR A 231 20.65 21.59 11.46
CA TYR A 231 20.90 21.04 12.80
C TYR A 231 22.32 21.39 13.29
N ARG A 232 23.34 21.19 12.47
CA ARG A 232 24.73 21.53 12.83
C ARG A 232 24.90 23.03 13.18
N LYS A 233 24.12 23.91 12.52
CA LYS A 233 24.13 25.35 12.77
C LYS A 233 23.33 25.75 14.02
N ASN A 234 22.15 25.16 14.21
CA ASN A 234 21.17 25.65 15.18
C ASN A 234 21.09 24.78 16.45
N GLY A 235 21.56 23.51 16.42
CA GLY A 235 21.47 22.54 17.52
C GLY A 235 20.12 21.86 17.69
N TYR A 236 19.18 22.07 16.77
CA TYR A 236 17.86 21.41 16.82
C TYR A 236 17.29 21.15 15.42
N PHE A 237 16.37 20.15 15.32
CA PHE A 237 15.63 19.82 14.10
C PHE A 237 14.29 20.55 14.00
N ALA A 238 13.62 20.70 15.12
CA ALA A 238 12.35 21.41 15.25
C ALA A 238 12.30 22.12 16.62
N GLN A 239 11.48 23.16 16.70
CA GLN A 239 11.30 23.96 17.91
C GLN A 239 9.81 24.19 18.14
N LYS A 240 9.37 24.12 19.39
CA LYS A 240 8.01 24.46 19.82
C LYS A 240 8.03 25.33 21.08
N THR A 241 7.05 26.20 21.20
CA THR A 241 6.80 26.92 22.45
C THR A 241 5.62 26.27 23.19
N ILE A 242 5.88 25.77 24.38
CA ILE A 242 4.87 25.11 25.23
C ILE A 242 4.87 25.82 26.58
N ASN A 243 3.70 26.33 26.97
CA ASN A 243 3.55 27.08 28.22
C ASN A 243 4.60 28.21 28.41
N GLY A 244 4.96 28.90 27.32
CA GLY A 244 5.97 29.96 27.32
C GLY A 244 7.42 29.48 27.29
N CYS A 245 7.67 28.17 27.40
CA CYS A 245 9.03 27.60 27.31
C CYS A 245 9.33 27.09 25.91
N VAL A 246 10.52 27.39 25.41
CA VAL A 246 11.00 26.86 24.12
C VAL A 246 11.55 25.47 24.33
N VAL A 247 11.02 24.52 23.58
CA VAL A 247 11.46 23.11 23.56
C VAL A 247 12.05 22.78 22.21
N ASN A 248 13.21 22.15 22.19
CA ASN A 248 13.97 21.80 21.00
C ASN A 248 13.98 20.28 20.77
N SER A 249 13.82 19.87 19.53
CA SER A 249 14.07 18.50 19.09
C SER A 249 15.56 18.33 18.80
N THR A 250 16.20 17.39 19.49
CA THR A 250 17.65 17.12 19.36
C THR A 250 17.95 15.78 18.69
N GLU A 251 16.94 14.97 18.44
CA GLU A 251 17.01 13.71 17.73
C GLU A 251 16.11 13.75 16.50
N VAL A 252 16.45 12.99 15.46
CA VAL A 252 15.67 12.92 14.22
C VAL A 252 15.50 11.48 13.76
N VAL A 253 14.30 11.19 13.22
CA VAL A 253 14.01 9.91 12.54
C VAL A 253 13.64 10.22 11.09
N PHE A 254 14.47 9.74 10.15
CA PHE A 254 14.26 9.82 8.72
C PHE A 254 13.64 8.52 8.22
N PHE A 255 12.39 8.55 7.81
CA PHE A 255 11.74 7.45 7.12
C PHE A 255 12.03 7.56 5.62
N LEU A 256 13.09 6.87 5.20
CA LEU A 256 13.62 6.88 3.84
C LEU A 256 13.89 5.46 3.36
N ASN A 257 13.10 4.96 2.42
CA ASN A 257 13.21 3.58 1.94
C ASN A 257 14.32 3.40 0.88
N ASP A 258 15.50 3.95 1.14
CA ASP A 258 16.67 3.85 0.25
C ASP A 258 17.98 3.80 1.06
N VAL A 259 18.48 2.56 1.31
CA VAL A 259 19.73 2.36 2.06
C VAL A 259 20.95 2.90 1.29
N ARG A 260 20.94 2.84 -0.06
CA ARG A 260 22.03 3.42 -0.86
C ARG A 260 22.13 4.92 -0.65
N THR A 261 21.00 5.60 -0.75
CA THR A 261 20.94 7.04 -0.48
C THR A 261 21.31 7.36 0.97
N THR A 262 20.91 6.52 1.93
CA THR A 262 21.33 6.67 3.34
C THR A 262 22.84 6.60 3.50
N VAL A 263 23.51 5.63 2.89
CA VAL A 263 25.00 5.54 2.89
C VAL A 263 25.62 6.84 2.35
N GLN A 264 25.12 7.34 1.21
CA GLN A 264 25.62 8.59 0.63
C GLN A 264 25.38 9.82 1.52
N ILE A 265 24.24 9.88 2.22
CA ILE A 265 23.95 10.96 3.17
C ILE A 265 24.96 10.94 4.32
N ILE A 266 25.27 9.77 4.86
CA ILE A 266 26.24 9.61 5.95
C ILE A 266 27.63 10.05 5.50
N GLU A 267 28.10 9.58 4.34
CA GLU A 267 29.41 9.93 3.77
C GLU A 267 29.52 11.42 3.45
N ASP A 268 28.56 11.97 2.69
CA ASP A 268 28.61 13.36 2.22
C ASP A 268 28.55 14.41 3.35
N ASN A 269 27.90 14.07 4.47
CA ASN A 269 27.76 14.97 5.61
C ASN A 269 28.76 14.66 6.75
N ASN A 270 29.70 13.74 6.52
CA ASN A 270 30.71 13.33 7.50
C ASN A 270 30.08 13.02 8.86
N LEU A 271 28.97 12.25 8.87
CA LEU A 271 28.32 11.89 10.12
C LEU A 271 29.16 10.86 10.86
N LEU A 272 29.35 11.09 12.16
CA LEU A 272 30.15 10.18 12.98
C LEU A 272 29.40 8.86 13.26
N PRO A 273 30.11 7.73 13.38
CA PRO A 273 29.50 6.44 13.68
C PRO A 273 28.57 6.46 14.90
N ASP A 274 28.94 7.17 15.95
CA ASP A 274 28.18 7.27 17.19
C ASP A 274 26.95 8.19 17.09
N GLU A 275 26.82 8.95 16.00
CA GLU A 275 25.66 9.82 15.77
C GLU A 275 24.56 9.10 15.01
N VAL A 276 24.85 7.97 14.36
CA VAL A 276 23.96 7.37 13.34
C VAL A 276 23.51 5.97 13.73
N ASN A 277 22.22 5.72 13.55
CA ASN A 277 21.62 4.39 13.58
C ASN A 277 20.79 4.15 12.30
N VAL A 278 20.85 2.95 11.73
CA VAL A 278 20.12 2.59 10.52
C VAL A 278 19.27 1.35 10.76
N LEU A 279 17.94 1.50 10.64
CA LEU A 279 16.98 0.40 10.75
C LEU A 279 16.64 -0.10 9.34
N CYS A 280 17.27 -1.19 8.92
CA CYS A 280 17.05 -1.81 7.63
C CYS A 280 17.06 -3.34 7.71
N SER A 281 16.64 -4.01 6.63
CA SER A 281 16.74 -5.47 6.55
C SER A 281 18.19 -5.92 6.62
N PRO A 282 18.53 -6.93 7.44
CA PRO A 282 19.88 -7.50 7.49
C PRO A 282 20.37 -8.06 6.13
N SER A 283 19.43 -8.46 5.27
CA SER A 283 19.73 -8.98 3.93
C SER A 283 19.96 -7.90 2.87
N ASN A 284 19.85 -6.61 3.24
CA ASN A 284 20.06 -5.52 2.29
C ASN A 284 21.53 -5.50 1.81
N LYS A 285 21.73 -5.42 0.49
CA LYS A 285 23.07 -5.47 -0.12
C LYS A 285 24.03 -4.38 0.34
N TYR A 286 23.51 -3.23 0.79
CA TYR A 286 24.31 -2.10 1.28
C TYR A 286 24.63 -2.16 2.79
N VAL A 287 24.21 -3.21 3.50
CA VAL A 287 24.61 -3.43 4.91
C VAL A 287 26.13 -3.52 5.07
N LYS A 288 26.84 -4.04 4.06
CA LYS A 288 28.32 -4.08 4.05
C LYS A 288 28.92 -2.67 4.08
N ASP A 289 28.34 -1.73 3.33
CA ASP A 289 28.81 -0.34 3.28
C ASP A 289 28.53 0.36 4.61
N LEU A 290 27.34 0.15 5.21
CA LEU A 290 27.04 0.67 6.55
C LEU A 290 28.03 0.16 7.62
N LYS A 291 28.37 -1.14 7.58
CA LYS A 291 29.39 -1.73 8.48
C LYS A 291 30.77 -1.14 8.28
N ARG A 292 31.16 -0.86 7.02
CA ARG A 292 32.43 -0.18 6.69
C ARG A 292 32.49 1.22 7.29
N LEU A 293 31.36 1.92 7.33
CA LEU A 293 31.25 3.25 7.96
C LEU A 293 31.21 3.17 9.50
N GLY A 294 31.12 1.98 10.09
CA GLY A 294 31.12 1.76 11.54
C GLY A 294 29.83 2.22 12.23
N VAL A 295 28.78 2.56 11.49
CA VAL A 295 27.51 3.04 12.06
C VAL A 295 26.71 1.91 12.71
N HIS A 296 25.87 2.26 13.66
CA HIS A 296 24.98 1.32 14.34
C HIS A 296 23.85 0.85 13.42
N ILE A 297 23.55 -0.44 13.46
CA ILE A 297 22.52 -1.06 12.63
C ILE A 297 21.54 -1.84 13.50
N GLY A 298 20.26 -1.44 13.45
CA GLY A 298 19.18 -2.16 14.15
C GLY A 298 19.06 -1.85 15.64
N GLU A 299 19.77 -0.86 16.16
CA GLU A 299 19.68 -0.48 17.56
C GLU A 299 18.39 0.29 17.84
N LEU A 300 17.76 -0.08 18.95
CA LEU A 300 16.56 0.59 19.47
C LEU A 300 16.69 0.77 20.98
N ALA A 301 16.29 1.94 21.46
CA ALA A 301 16.19 2.16 22.88
C ALA A 301 15.13 1.22 23.49
N THR A 302 15.51 0.41 24.46
CA THR A 302 14.62 -0.53 25.16
C THR A 302 14.10 0.03 26.47
N ASP A 303 14.85 0.90 27.12
CA ASP A 303 14.43 1.58 28.33
C ASP A 303 13.49 2.75 27.99
N ARG A 304 12.23 2.64 28.40
CA ARG A 304 11.22 3.68 28.19
C ARG A 304 11.42 4.92 29.06
N ASN A 305 12.01 4.75 30.23
CA ASN A 305 12.19 5.83 31.20
C ASN A 305 13.40 6.70 30.83
N ASN A 306 14.45 6.05 30.33
CA ASN A 306 15.67 6.72 29.93
C ASN A 306 16.19 6.20 28.58
N PRO A 307 15.46 6.49 27.47
CA PRO A 307 15.88 6.04 26.15
C PRO A 307 17.16 6.73 25.72
N VAL A 308 18.11 5.96 25.22
CA VAL A 308 19.36 6.46 24.63
C VAL A 308 19.31 6.15 23.14
N ASN A 309 19.21 7.18 22.33
CA ASN A 309 19.19 7.09 20.88
C ASN A 309 20.39 7.82 20.28
N ARG A 310 20.63 7.58 18.99
CA ARG A 310 21.55 8.37 18.16
C ARG A 310 20.84 9.61 17.66
N ILE A 311 21.60 10.63 17.32
CA ILE A 311 21.07 11.91 16.81
C ILE A 311 20.26 11.66 15.52
N PHE A 312 20.84 10.86 14.59
CA PHE A 312 20.26 10.58 13.29
C PHE A 312 19.86 9.10 13.20
N THR A 313 18.58 8.82 13.11
CA THR A 313 18.07 7.48 12.86
C THR A 313 17.43 7.41 11.47
N PHE A 314 17.94 6.54 10.60
CA PHE A 314 17.37 6.28 9.28
C PHE A 314 16.58 4.97 9.31
N VAL A 315 15.35 5.00 8.80
CA VAL A 315 14.40 3.87 8.87
C VAL A 315 13.94 3.53 7.47
N THR A 316 14.08 2.26 7.08
CA THR A 316 13.55 1.74 5.83
C THR A 316 12.20 1.05 6.04
N ARG A 317 11.48 0.74 4.94
CA ARG A 317 10.15 0.12 4.96
C ARG A 317 10.09 -1.16 5.80
N ALA A 318 11.19 -1.93 5.86
CA ALA A 318 11.27 -3.12 6.72
C ALA A 318 10.97 -2.84 8.20
N SER A 319 11.01 -1.57 8.61
CA SER A 319 10.81 -1.11 9.98
C SER A 319 9.73 -0.02 10.12
N PHE A 320 9.00 0.34 9.06
CA PHE A 320 7.86 1.30 9.15
C PHE A 320 6.77 0.77 10.06
N GLU A 321 6.58 -0.54 10.06
CA GLU A 321 5.62 -1.25 10.88
C GLU A 321 6.34 -2.05 11.97
N GLY A 322 5.77 -2.06 13.16
CA GLY A 322 6.23 -2.94 14.23
C GLY A 322 7.50 -2.52 14.97
N VAL A 323 8.04 -1.34 14.74
CA VAL A 323 9.14 -0.76 15.52
C VAL A 323 8.57 0.31 16.44
N ASP A 324 8.67 0.10 17.75
CA ASP A 324 8.37 1.13 18.72
C ASP A 324 9.62 1.99 18.96
N PHE A 325 9.50 3.28 18.75
CA PHE A 325 10.58 4.24 18.93
C PHE A 325 10.34 5.07 20.21
N TYR A 326 11.24 4.91 21.16
CA TYR A 326 11.20 5.63 22.43
C TYR A 326 12.21 6.77 22.38
N SER A 327 11.73 8.02 22.36
CA SER A 327 12.56 9.23 22.40
C SER A 327 11.86 10.33 23.14
N LYS A 328 12.61 11.15 23.85
CA LYS A 328 12.12 12.34 24.56
C LYS A 328 12.06 13.59 23.67
N SER A 329 12.70 13.57 22.49
CA SER A 329 12.86 14.78 21.68
C SER A 329 12.89 14.55 20.16
N ALA A 330 12.68 13.31 19.66
CA ALA A 330 12.84 13.04 18.25
C ALA A 330 11.76 13.72 17.40
N PHE A 331 12.18 14.28 16.27
CA PHE A 331 11.31 14.78 15.21
C PHE A 331 11.30 13.83 14.01
N THR A 332 10.18 13.73 13.31
CA THR A 332 9.98 12.77 12.21
C THR A 332 9.98 13.47 10.85
N TYR A 333 10.84 12.99 9.94
CA TYR A 333 10.78 13.31 8.52
C TYR A 333 10.48 12.08 7.69
N ILE A 334 9.56 12.22 6.74
CA ILE A 334 9.11 11.15 5.84
C ILE A 334 9.46 11.56 4.41
N PHE A 335 9.97 10.61 3.62
CA PHE A 335 10.27 10.83 2.21
C PHE A 335 9.46 9.89 1.34
N SER A 336 8.79 10.43 0.34
CA SER A 336 8.04 9.65 -0.63
C SER A 336 8.20 10.21 -2.04
N ASP A 337 8.57 9.35 -2.99
CA ASP A 337 8.92 9.77 -4.34
C ASP A 337 8.10 8.99 -5.36
N GLY A 338 7.17 9.66 -6.05
CA GLY A 338 6.33 9.05 -7.08
C GLY A 338 7.09 8.57 -8.33
N VAL A 339 8.32 9.08 -8.55
CA VAL A 339 9.19 8.66 -9.66
C VAL A 339 9.98 7.39 -9.31
N LEU A 340 10.41 7.26 -8.05
CA LEU A 340 11.22 6.15 -7.57
C LEU A 340 10.34 5.08 -6.92
N ALA A 341 10.02 4.02 -7.65
CA ALA A 341 9.09 2.98 -7.19
C ALA A 341 9.45 2.39 -5.80
N TRP A 342 10.75 2.26 -5.50
CA TRP A 342 11.20 1.73 -4.19
C TRP A 342 11.05 2.72 -3.04
N ASN A 343 10.95 4.03 -3.32
CA ASN A 343 10.78 5.09 -2.31
C ASN A 343 9.37 5.71 -2.35
N LYS A 344 8.43 5.08 -3.03
CA LYS A 344 7.03 5.47 -3.11
C LYS A 344 6.25 4.79 -1.97
N ASN A 345 5.70 5.58 -1.05
CA ASN A 345 4.91 5.08 0.08
C ASN A 345 3.43 4.95 -0.30
N ASP A 346 2.74 3.98 0.30
CA ASP A 346 1.29 4.01 0.35
C ASP A 346 0.86 5.00 1.43
N LEU A 347 0.43 6.19 1.01
CA LEU A 347 0.14 7.30 1.93
C LEU A 347 -0.98 6.98 2.92
N ILE A 348 -1.90 6.10 2.55
CA ILE A 348 -3.04 5.71 3.38
C ILE A 348 -2.62 4.68 4.44
N ILE A 349 -1.69 3.81 4.09
CA ILE A 349 -1.21 2.72 4.96
C ILE A 349 0.06 3.12 5.70
N ASP A 350 1.10 3.54 4.97
CA ASP A 350 2.43 3.76 5.55
C ASP A 350 2.47 5.01 6.45
N THR A 351 1.83 6.12 6.03
CA THR A 351 1.91 7.39 6.79
C THR A 351 1.32 7.30 8.19
N PRO A 352 0.09 6.77 8.40
CA PRO A 352 -0.44 6.59 9.76
C PRO A 352 0.40 5.62 10.60
N GLN A 353 0.95 4.58 9.97
CA GLN A 353 1.85 3.63 10.65
C GLN A 353 3.12 4.31 11.14
N ILE A 354 3.78 5.11 10.30
CA ILE A 354 4.98 5.87 10.65
C ILE A 354 4.69 6.85 11.78
N LEU A 355 3.60 7.62 11.69
CA LEU A 355 3.22 8.61 12.70
C LEU A 355 2.87 8.00 14.05
N GLY A 356 2.53 6.72 14.06
CA GLY A 356 2.30 5.93 15.28
C GLY A 356 3.55 5.35 15.92
N ARG A 357 4.75 5.50 15.36
CA ARG A 357 5.97 4.82 15.85
C ARG A 357 6.57 5.44 17.09
N GLN A 358 6.49 6.75 17.28
CA GLN A 358 6.97 7.40 18.51
C GLN A 358 5.98 7.15 19.67
N ARG A 359 6.48 6.56 20.77
CA ARG A 359 5.64 6.05 21.86
C ARG A 359 5.65 6.89 23.14
N LEU A 360 6.74 7.62 23.37
CA LEU A 360 6.79 8.48 24.54
C LEU A 360 5.95 9.73 24.34
N ASP A 361 5.36 10.22 25.42
CA ASP A 361 4.65 11.49 25.42
C ASP A 361 5.69 12.63 25.46
N GLN A 362 5.92 13.21 24.29
CA GLN A 362 6.91 14.27 24.07
C GLN A 362 6.38 15.26 23.02
N PRO A 363 6.86 16.52 23.01
CA PRO A 363 6.28 17.62 22.23
C PRO A 363 6.13 17.38 20.72
N PHE A 364 7.02 16.56 20.15
CA PHE A 364 7.10 16.34 18.69
C PHE A 364 6.51 14.98 18.27
N ARG A 365 5.99 14.18 19.21
CA ARG A 365 5.54 12.80 18.97
C ARG A 365 4.55 12.68 17.81
N LYS A 366 3.68 13.65 17.67
CA LYS A 366 2.61 13.66 16.67
C LYS A 366 2.87 14.59 15.49
N ASP A 367 4.06 15.18 15.41
CA ASP A 367 4.40 16.07 14.32
C ASP A 367 5.40 15.42 13.37
N ALA A 368 5.17 15.61 12.09
CA ALA A 368 6.11 15.18 11.07
C ALA A 368 6.08 16.11 9.86
N VAL A 369 7.15 16.03 9.07
CA VAL A 369 7.22 16.64 7.74
C VAL A 369 7.29 15.49 6.71
N LEU A 370 6.38 15.51 5.74
CA LEU A 370 6.44 14.63 4.58
C LEU A 370 6.95 15.40 3.37
N TYR A 371 8.16 15.07 2.94
CA TYR A 371 8.67 15.50 1.64
C TYR A 371 8.21 14.53 0.55
N TYR A 372 7.60 15.04 -0.52
CA TYR A 372 7.05 14.20 -1.57
C TYR A 372 7.35 14.73 -2.98
N ARG A 373 7.35 13.83 -3.95
CA ARG A 373 7.40 14.14 -5.38
C ARG A 373 6.25 13.48 -6.10
N ALA A 374 5.52 14.27 -6.89
CA ALA A 374 4.54 13.76 -7.83
C ALA A 374 5.24 13.25 -9.12
N ASN A 375 4.53 12.41 -9.88
CA ASN A 375 4.96 11.91 -11.17
C ASN A 375 3.81 12.01 -12.18
N SER A 376 3.71 13.13 -12.86
CA SER A 376 2.72 13.38 -13.91
C SER A 376 2.98 12.60 -15.22
N MET A 377 4.17 11.99 -15.34
CA MET A 377 4.61 11.27 -16.55
C MET A 377 4.30 9.76 -16.48
N THR A 378 3.44 9.31 -15.57
CA THR A 378 3.12 7.88 -15.46
C THR A 378 2.35 7.41 -16.68
N ASP A 379 2.91 6.47 -17.43
CA ASP A 379 2.19 5.77 -18.51
C ASP A 379 1.26 4.69 -17.91
N ALA A 380 0.12 5.17 -17.45
CA ALA A 380 -0.88 4.34 -16.75
C ALA A 380 -1.47 3.25 -17.67
N ALA A 381 -1.61 3.54 -18.96
CA ALA A 381 -2.19 2.61 -19.92
C ALA A 381 -1.27 1.42 -20.19
N ASN A 382 0.02 1.67 -20.42
CA ASN A 382 1.01 0.61 -20.61
C ASN A 382 1.24 -0.20 -19.32
N ALA A 383 1.17 0.43 -18.15
CA ALA A 383 1.28 -0.29 -16.89
C ALA A 383 0.09 -1.23 -16.67
N LEU A 384 -1.14 -0.78 -16.96
CA LEU A 384 -2.34 -1.63 -16.89
C LEU A 384 -2.31 -2.76 -17.95
N ALA A 385 -1.85 -2.46 -19.16
CA ALA A 385 -1.69 -3.48 -20.19
C ALA A 385 -0.71 -4.58 -19.77
N ARG A 386 0.40 -4.23 -19.14
CA ARG A 386 1.34 -5.22 -18.57
C ARG A 386 0.72 -6.10 -17.50
N ILE A 387 -0.08 -5.53 -16.58
CA ILE A 387 -0.80 -6.31 -15.57
C ILE A 387 -1.72 -7.33 -16.25
N LYS A 388 -2.49 -6.93 -17.27
CA LYS A 388 -3.35 -7.84 -18.03
C LYS A 388 -2.60 -8.93 -18.77
N MET A 389 -1.46 -8.60 -19.38
CA MET A 389 -0.59 -9.61 -20.01
C MET A 389 -0.09 -10.66 -19.02
N LYS A 390 0.27 -10.24 -17.80
CA LYS A 390 0.69 -11.16 -16.73
C LYS A 390 -0.49 -12.02 -16.25
N GLU A 391 -1.68 -11.47 -16.11
CA GLU A 391 -2.89 -12.23 -15.78
C GLU A 391 -3.17 -13.32 -16.81
N ASP A 392 -3.06 -13.00 -18.10
CA ASP A 392 -3.24 -13.99 -19.18
C ASP A 392 -2.13 -15.05 -19.18
N ALA A 393 -0.90 -14.66 -18.91
CA ALA A 393 0.21 -15.59 -18.74
C ALA A 393 0.00 -16.52 -17.55
N THR A 394 -0.44 -15.96 -16.42
CA THR A 394 -0.78 -16.70 -15.18
C THR A 394 -1.82 -17.78 -15.46
N ARG A 395 -2.93 -17.42 -16.12
CA ARG A 395 -4.00 -18.37 -16.48
C ARG A 395 -3.47 -19.51 -17.34
N ARG A 396 -2.72 -19.20 -18.40
CA ARG A 396 -2.12 -20.20 -19.28
C ARG A 396 -1.15 -21.14 -18.55
N TRP A 397 -0.33 -20.62 -17.64
CA TRP A 397 0.59 -21.43 -16.84
C TRP A 397 -0.15 -22.37 -15.90
N ILE A 398 -1.16 -21.87 -15.19
CA ILE A 398 -1.98 -22.68 -14.26
C ILE A 398 -2.68 -23.82 -15.00
N GLU A 399 -3.32 -23.52 -16.14
CA GLU A 399 -3.98 -24.52 -16.97
C GLU A 399 -2.99 -25.57 -17.47
N LYS A 400 -1.88 -25.13 -18.05
CA LYS A 400 -0.83 -26.02 -18.59
C LYS A 400 -0.23 -26.92 -17.52
N TYR A 401 0.17 -26.35 -16.38
CA TYR A 401 0.79 -27.12 -15.32
C TYR A 401 -0.15 -28.11 -14.70
N ASN A 402 -1.35 -27.66 -14.30
CA ASN A 402 -2.29 -28.51 -13.56
C ASN A 402 -2.89 -29.64 -14.40
N SER A 403 -2.98 -29.46 -15.73
CA SER A 403 -3.42 -30.50 -16.67
C SER A 403 -2.31 -31.45 -17.15
N SER A 404 -1.04 -31.18 -16.85
CA SER A 404 0.09 -32.00 -17.29
C SER A 404 0.21 -33.28 -16.46
N ASP A 405 0.87 -34.30 -17.04
CA ASP A 405 1.30 -35.51 -16.33
C ASP A 405 2.40 -35.22 -15.29
N TYR A 406 2.69 -36.22 -14.47
CA TYR A 406 3.62 -36.09 -13.35
C TYR A 406 5.05 -35.69 -13.79
N GLU A 407 5.58 -36.28 -14.86
CA GLU A 407 6.95 -36.00 -15.32
C GLU A 407 7.05 -34.58 -15.88
N THR A 408 6.08 -34.17 -16.68
CA THR A 408 6.00 -32.81 -17.21
C THR A 408 5.86 -31.79 -16.07
N LYS A 409 5.04 -32.07 -15.04
CA LYS A 409 4.94 -31.21 -13.84
C LYS A 409 6.27 -31.03 -13.15
N ARG A 410 7.05 -32.12 -12.97
CA ARG A 410 8.36 -32.06 -12.34
C ARG A 410 9.32 -31.18 -13.14
N MET A 411 9.40 -31.35 -14.47
CA MET A 411 10.24 -30.54 -15.33
C MET A 411 9.87 -29.05 -15.30
N LEU A 412 8.57 -28.75 -15.37
CA LEU A 412 8.07 -27.36 -15.31
C LEU A 412 8.35 -26.72 -13.94
N LYS A 413 8.19 -27.47 -12.85
CA LYS A 413 8.50 -27.01 -11.50
C LYS A 413 9.98 -26.64 -11.36
N ASP A 414 10.88 -27.51 -11.78
CA ASP A 414 12.33 -27.26 -11.75
C ASP A 414 12.72 -26.01 -12.55
N GLY A 415 12.02 -25.74 -13.66
CA GLY A 415 12.21 -24.54 -14.47
C GLY A 415 11.76 -23.26 -13.78
N ILE A 416 10.62 -23.31 -13.09
CA ILE A 416 10.06 -22.16 -12.38
C ILE A 416 10.87 -21.87 -11.09
N ASP A 417 11.23 -22.89 -10.32
CA ASP A 417 11.99 -22.76 -9.07
C ASP A 417 13.38 -22.14 -9.28
N LYS A 418 13.96 -22.27 -10.47
CA LYS A 418 15.24 -21.64 -10.83
C LYS A 418 15.16 -20.14 -11.05
N ARG A 419 13.98 -19.58 -11.20
CA ARG A 419 13.80 -18.13 -11.34
C ARG A 419 14.06 -17.44 -9.99
N SER A 420 14.75 -16.29 -10.01
CA SER A 420 14.82 -15.43 -8.83
C SER A 420 13.42 -14.85 -8.51
N GLU A 421 13.12 -14.61 -7.25
CA GLU A 421 11.82 -14.00 -6.86
C GLU A 421 11.54 -12.68 -7.59
N GLN A 422 12.58 -11.87 -7.84
CA GLN A 422 12.46 -10.60 -8.55
C GLN A 422 12.10 -10.76 -10.02
N THR A 423 12.53 -11.84 -10.67
CA THR A 423 12.24 -12.11 -12.09
C THR A 423 11.02 -13.00 -12.26
N ARG A 424 10.66 -13.80 -11.26
CA ARG A 424 9.53 -14.73 -11.34
C ARG A 424 8.19 -14.04 -11.62
N TYR A 425 7.95 -12.93 -10.98
CA TYR A 425 6.73 -12.14 -11.18
C TYR A 425 6.84 -11.08 -12.28
N ALA A 426 7.91 -11.12 -13.08
CA ALA A 426 8.03 -10.21 -14.22
C ALA A 426 7.01 -10.51 -15.33
N ASP A 427 6.70 -11.79 -15.55
CA ASP A 427 5.89 -12.28 -16.65
C ASP A 427 4.54 -12.89 -16.20
N ASP A 428 4.43 -13.32 -14.94
CA ASP A 428 3.24 -14.02 -14.41
C ASP A 428 3.09 -13.85 -12.88
N TYR A 429 1.93 -14.28 -12.35
CA TYR A 429 1.59 -14.28 -10.92
C TYR A 429 1.35 -15.71 -10.44
N VAL A 430 2.26 -16.63 -10.65
CA VAL A 430 2.10 -18.04 -10.27
C VAL A 430 2.91 -18.42 -9.05
N GLU A 431 2.36 -19.31 -8.22
CA GLU A 431 3.01 -19.86 -7.03
C GLU A 431 2.67 -21.34 -6.86
N PHE A 432 3.67 -22.14 -6.45
CA PHE A 432 3.45 -23.54 -6.08
C PHE A 432 2.90 -23.63 -4.66
N VAL A 433 1.78 -24.35 -4.52
CA VAL A 433 1.14 -24.65 -3.25
C VAL A 433 1.06 -26.15 -3.08
N ASP A 434 1.37 -26.66 -1.89
CA ASP A 434 1.23 -28.08 -1.58
C ASP A 434 -0.22 -28.52 -1.71
N ASP A 435 -0.46 -29.68 -2.33
CA ASP A 435 -1.80 -30.24 -2.57
C ASP A 435 -2.31 -31.14 -1.45
N MET A 436 -1.66 -31.16 -0.30
CA MET A 436 -1.90 -32.02 0.88
C MET A 436 -1.69 -33.53 0.61
N ASN A 437 -1.40 -33.93 -0.62
CA ASN A 437 -1.14 -35.33 -0.99
C ASN A 437 0.35 -35.57 -1.31
N GLY A 438 1.22 -34.61 -0.94
CA GLY A 438 2.65 -34.66 -1.22
C GLY A 438 3.01 -34.23 -2.64
N GLY A 439 2.06 -33.66 -3.39
CA GLY A 439 2.26 -33.05 -4.69
C GLY A 439 2.22 -31.53 -4.62
N PHE A 440 2.32 -30.89 -5.79
CA PHE A 440 2.19 -29.45 -5.94
C PHE A 440 1.14 -29.09 -6.99
N VAL A 441 0.37 -28.06 -6.70
CA VAL A 441 -0.50 -27.39 -7.69
C VAL A 441 0.00 -25.97 -7.92
N LEU A 442 -0.13 -25.50 -9.14
CA LEU A 442 0.18 -24.12 -9.47
C LEU A 442 -1.08 -23.27 -9.25
N LYS A 443 -0.96 -22.21 -8.47
CA LYS A 443 -2.06 -21.28 -8.19
C LYS A 443 -1.65 -19.85 -8.49
N GLU A 444 -2.65 -18.98 -8.65
CA GLU A 444 -2.41 -17.54 -8.76
C GLU A 444 -1.93 -17.00 -7.42
N ASN A 445 -0.85 -16.20 -7.46
CA ASN A 445 -0.45 -15.37 -6.34
C ASN A 445 -1.21 -14.04 -6.40
N TYR A 446 -2.45 -14.07 -5.91
CA TYR A 446 -3.33 -12.91 -5.90
C TYR A 446 -2.82 -11.77 -5.01
N LEU A 447 -1.97 -12.04 -4.00
CA LEU A 447 -1.37 -11.01 -3.14
C LEU A 447 -0.38 -10.16 -3.94
N VAL A 448 0.53 -10.79 -4.70
CA VAL A 448 1.47 -10.08 -5.57
C VAL A 448 0.75 -9.30 -6.65
N LYS A 449 -0.25 -9.92 -7.29
CA LYS A 449 -1.09 -9.27 -8.29
C LYS A 449 -1.77 -8.01 -7.73
N SER A 450 -2.42 -8.13 -6.56
CA SER A 450 -3.09 -7.00 -5.91
C SER A 450 -2.13 -5.89 -5.51
N THR A 451 -0.92 -6.24 -5.06
CA THR A 451 0.14 -5.25 -4.78
C THR A 451 0.56 -4.51 -6.05
N GLU A 452 0.67 -5.18 -7.19
CA GLU A 452 1.00 -4.53 -8.46
C GLU A 452 -0.12 -3.63 -8.96
N ILE A 453 -1.38 -4.07 -8.81
CA ILE A 453 -2.56 -3.23 -9.08
C ILE A 453 -2.57 -2.00 -8.16
N ARG A 454 -2.28 -2.17 -6.88
CA ARG A 454 -2.19 -1.06 -5.91
C ARG A 454 -1.10 -0.07 -6.29
N ASP A 455 0.08 -0.54 -6.66
CA ASP A 455 1.18 0.31 -7.12
C ASP A 455 0.82 1.10 -8.38
N TRP A 456 0.08 0.47 -9.31
CA TRP A 456 -0.47 1.15 -10.47
C TRP A 456 -1.48 2.23 -10.07
N GLN A 457 -2.42 1.94 -9.17
CA GLN A 457 -3.39 2.92 -8.66
C GLN A 457 -2.71 4.09 -7.96
N LEU A 458 -1.73 3.81 -7.08
CA LEU A 458 -0.94 4.85 -6.41
C LEU A 458 -0.25 5.77 -7.43
N SER A 459 0.38 5.19 -8.46
CA SER A 459 1.06 5.97 -9.49
C SER A 459 0.10 6.79 -10.34
N THR A 460 -1.07 6.23 -10.64
CA THR A 460 -2.04 6.83 -11.57
C THR A 460 -2.94 7.87 -10.90
N TYR A 461 -3.36 7.62 -9.66
CA TYR A 461 -4.39 8.44 -9.02
C TYR A 461 -3.86 9.24 -7.83
N VAL A 462 -2.83 8.76 -7.15
CA VAL A 462 -2.30 9.44 -5.96
C VAL A 462 -1.11 10.31 -6.30
N TYR A 463 -0.11 9.73 -6.97
CA TYR A 463 1.14 10.44 -7.26
C TYR A 463 1.16 11.22 -8.58
N ASN A 464 0.05 11.29 -9.29
CA ASN A 464 -0.03 12.03 -10.57
C ASN A 464 0.12 13.56 -10.39
N SER A 465 -0.24 14.10 -9.23
CA SER A 465 -0.09 15.52 -8.95
C SER A 465 0.13 15.79 -7.45
N PRO A 466 0.73 16.93 -7.07
CA PRO A 466 0.86 17.35 -5.67
C PRO A 466 -0.48 17.41 -4.92
N ILE A 467 -1.51 17.86 -5.59
CA ILE A 467 -2.87 17.96 -5.00
C ILE A 467 -3.46 16.59 -4.71
N SER A 468 -3.34 15.64 -5.65
CA SER A 468 -3.85 14.29 -5.43
C SER A 468 -3.18 13.63 -4.22
N ILE A 469 -1.88 13.89 -4.01
CA ILE A 469 -1.12 13.43 -2.85
C ILE A 469 -1.72 14.01 -1.57
N ILE A 470 -1.89 15.34 -1.51
CA ILE A 470 -2.44 16.02 -0.32
C ILE A 470 -3.88 15.56 -0.07
N LYS A 471 -4.72 15.58 -1.11
CA LYS A 471 -6.13 15.17 -1.01
C LYS A 471 -6.28 13.73 -0.53
N THR A 472 -5.44 12.81 -1.00
CA THR A 472 -5.46 11.42 -0.53
C THR A 472 -5.24 11.32 0.97
N VAL A 473 -4.27 12.06 1.51
CA VAL A 473 -4.01 12.05 2.97
C VAL A 473 -5.16 12.69 3.74
N VAL A 474 -5.67 13.83 3.27
CA VAL A 474 -6.77 14.55 3.92
C VAL A 474 -8.06 13.73 3.97
N ASP A 475 -8.44 13.15 2.81
CA ASP A 475 -9.75 12.49 2.66
C ASP A 475 -9.76 11.06 3.24
N GLN A 476 -8.60 10.38 3.24
CA GLN A 476 -8.55 8.94 3.53
C GLN A 476 -7.79 8.58 4.80
N THR A 477 -7.29 9.58 5.52
CA THR A 477 -6.59 9.35 6.79
C THR A 477 -7.12 10.26 7.90
N ASN A 478 -6.79 9.91 9.14
CA ASN A 478 -7.15 10.72 10.31
C ASN A 478 -5.98 11.62 10.73
N ILE A 479 -5.39 12.34 9.77
CA ILE A 479 -4.20 13.18 9.96
C ILE A 479 -4.57 14.66 9.70
N ASN A 480 -4.12 15.56 10.58
CA ASN A 480 -4.21 16.99 10.34
C ASN A 480 -3.09 17.38 9.34
N VAL A 481 -3.48 17.84 8.18
CA VAL A 481 -2.52 18.20 7.13
C VAL A 481 -2.34 19.70 7.08
N THR A 482 -1.07 20.14 7.09
CA THR A 482 -0.65 21.47 6.65
C THR A 482 0.22 21.28 5.41
N SER A 483 0.15 22.22 4.47
CA SER A 483 0.96 22.14 3.26
C SER A 483 1.74 23.44 3.09
N SER A 484 3.04 23.32 2.80
CA SER A 484 3.89 24.44 2.41
C SER A 484 3.70 24.89 0.95
N LEU A 485 2.82 24.22 0.19
CA LEU A 485 2.19 24.87 -0.95
C LEU A 485 1.31 25.98 -0.38
N GLY A 486 2.00 26.96 0.23
CA GLY A 486 1.36 28.12 0.80
C GLY A 486 0.54 28.78 -0.29
N TYR A 487 -0.74 28.87 -0.05
CA TYR A 487 -1.64 29.77 -0.79
C TYR A 487 -1.13 31.22 -0.83
N ASN A 488 0.02 31.52 -0.20
CA ASN A 488 0.55 32.85 0.01
C ASN A 488 1.93 33.11 -0.59
N THR A 489 2.56 32.19 -1.34
CA THR A 489 3.92 32.43 -1.87
C THR A 489 3.94 32.92 -3.32
N LEU A 490 2.78 33.15 -3.92
CA LEU A 490 2.65 33.90 -5.18
C LEU A 490 2.06 35.30 -4.95
N SER A 491 2.22 35.86 -3.76
CA SER A 491 1.89 37.25 -3.48
C SER A 491 2.89 38.19 -4.18
N GLY A 492 2.67 38.42 -5.44
CA GLY A 492 3.45 39.28 -6.30
C GLY A 492 2.91 39.37 -7.72
N ASP A 493 2.11 38.38 -8.14
CA ASP A 493 1.53 38.36 -9.47
C ASP A 493 0.05 38.80 -9.40
N ASN A 494 -0.24 40.06 -9.75
CA ASN A 494 -1.60 40.57 -9.90
C ASN A 494 -2.47 39.65 -10.78
N ILE A 495 -1.85 38.97 -11.76
CA ILE A 495 -2.50 38.05 -12.71
C ILE A 495 -3.24 36.90 -12.01
N LEU A 496 -2.63 36.28 -10.99
CA LEU A 496 -3.27 35.18 -10.23
C LEU A 496 -4.36 35.68 -9.30
N ASP A 497 -4.19 36.84 -8.73
CA ASP A 497 -5.17 37.45 -7.84
C ASP A 497 -6.38 37.94 -8.66
N ASP A 498 -6.16 38.48 -9.83
CA ASP A 498 -7.20 38.86 -10.79
C ASP A 498 -7.98 37.60 -11.26
N PHE A 499 -7.26 36.52 -11.60
CA PHE A 499 -7.91 35.25 -11.94
C PHE A 499 -8.77 34.70 -10.79
N LYS A 500 -8.24 34.68 -9.56
CA LYS A 500 -9.00 34.23 -8.37
C LYS A 500 -10.23 35.09 -8.18
N HIS A 501 -10.06 36.41 -8.25
CA HIS A 501 -11.18 37.33 -8.13
C HIS A 501 -12.25 37.02 -9.19
N ASP A 502 -11.87 36.92 -10.45
CA ASP A 502 -12.79 36.70 -11.55
C ASP A 502 -13.42 35.31 -11.50
N PHE A 503 -12.67 34.26 -11.21
CA PHE A 503 -13.16 32.90 -11.15
C PHE A 503 -14.16 32.67 -9.99
N PHE A 504 -13.85 33.16 -8.80
CA PHE A 504 -14.68 32.91 -7.61
C PHE A 504 -15.85 33.89 -7.44
N GLN A 505 -15.84 35.03 -8.14
CA GLN A 505 -17.01 35.90 -8.14
C GLN A 505 -18.21 35.29 -8.89
N TYR A 506 -17.96 34.43 -9.90
CA TYR A 506 -19.01 33.77 -10.64
C TYR A 506 -19.55 32.55 -9.89
N LYS A 507 -20.87 32.43 -9.86
CA LYS A 507 -21.57 31.26 -9.28
C LYS A 507 -21.99 30.25 -10.34
N ALA A 508 -22.09 30.65 -11.60
CA ALA A 508 -22.53 29.80 -12.68
C ALA A 508 -21.36 29.09 -13.37
N PHE A 509 -21.50 27.78 -13.58
CA PHE A 509 -20.48 26.96 -14.22
C PHE A 509 -20.00 27.48 -15.59
N PRO A 510 -20.88 27.99 -16.50
CA PRO A 510 -20.43 28.51 -17.81
C PRO A 510 -19.42 29.64 -17.71
N ASP A 511 -19.64 30.58 -16.78
CA ASP A 511 -18.77 31.74 -16.60
C ASP A 511 -17.45 31.33 -15.97
N GLN A 512 -17.49 30.46 -14.95
CA GLN A 512 -16.27 29.88 -14.35
C GLN A 512 -15.46 29.10 -15.36
N MET A 513 -16.12 28.27 -16.19
CA MET A 513 -15.44 27.45 -17.21
C MET A 513 -14.80 28.35 -18.31
N LYS A 514 -15.45 29.42 -18.68
CA LYS A 514 -14.89 30.42 -19.59
C LYS A 514 -13.64 31.06 -18.99
N THR A 515 -13.73 31.60 -17.77
CA THR A 515 -12.61 32.22 -17.07
C THR A 515 -11.45 31.24 -16.91
N TYR A 516 -11.73 29.97 -16.58
CA TYR A 516 -10.74 28.91 -16.45
C TYR A 516 -9.99 28.67 -17.77
N ILE A 517 -10.71 28.55 -18.90
CA ILE A 517 -10.12 28.31 -20.21
C ILE A 517 -9.31 29.53 -20.67
N ASP A 518 -9.88 30.73 -20.58
CA ASP A 518 -9.21 31.95 -20.97
C ASP A 518 -7.88 32.14 -20.17
N PHE A 519 -7.89 31.87 -18.89
CA PHE A 519 -6.69 31.94 -18.07
C PHE A 519 -5.66 30.88 -18.47
N ARG A 520 -6.08 29.62 -18.64
CA ARG A 520 -5.19 28.50 -18.96
C ARG A 520 -4.54 28.64 -20.36
N GLU A 521 -5.26 29.20 -21.32
CA GLU A 521 -4.76 29.43 -22.69
C GLU A 521 -3.83 30.64 -22.78
N ASN A 522 -4.12 31.71 -22.02
CA ASN A 522 -3.31 32.92 -22.02
C ASN A 522 -2.10 32.84 -21.09
N HIS A 523 -2.14 31.97 -20.08
CA HIS A 523 -1.13 31.83 -19.03
C HIS A 523 -0.76 30.35 -18.82
N PRO A 524 -0.20 29.66 -19.83
CA PRO A 524 0.13 28.24 -19.74
C PRO A 524 1.18 27.93 -18.67
N GLU A 525 2.01 28.93 -18.29
CA GLU A 525 2.98 28.84 -17.22
C GLU A 525 2.35 28.61 -15.84
N TYR A 526 1.09 29.01 -15.65
CA TYR A 526 0.31 28.79 -14.43
C TYR A 526 -0.56 27.52 -14.44
N ALA A 527 -0.44 26.67 -15.47
CA ALA A 527 -1.25 25.45 -15.58
C ALA A 527 -1.14 24.57 -14.31
N ASN A 528 0.06 24.40 -13.77
CA ASN A 528 0.27 23.65 -12.52
C ASN A 528 -0.44 24.29 -11.34
N TYR A 529 -0.45 25.62 -11.26
CA TYR A 529 -1.18 26.35 -10.21
C TYR A 529 -2.67 26.08 -10.26
N LEU A 530 -3.27 26.05 -11.45
CA LEU A 530 -4.70 25.74 -11.58
C LEU A 530 -5.03 24.34 -11.07
N TYR A 531 -4.19 23.33 -11.43
CA TYR A 531 -4.34 21.96 -10.93
C TYR A 531 -4.11 21.84 -9.43
N GLU A 532 -3.24 22.68 -8.88
CA GLU A 532 -2.85 22.68 -7.48
C GLU A 532 -3.80 23.47 -6.58
N ASN A 533 -4.77 24.19 -7.16
CA ASN A 533 -5.74 24.98 -6.42
C ASN A 533 -6.96 24.13 -6.00
N PRO A 534 -7.11 23.75 -4.72
CA PRO A 534 -8.18 22.86 -4.25
C PRO A 534 -9.57 23.50 -4.27
N PHE A 535 -9.67 24.83 -4.52
CA PHE A 535 -10.95 25.51 -4.66
C PHE A 535 -11.48 25.47 -6.10
N ILE A 536 -10.63 25.03 -7.07
CA ILE A 536 -11.08 24.79 -8.44
C ILE A 536 -11.57 23.36 -8.53
N ASP A 537 -12.86 23.19 -8.84
CA ASP A 537 -13.46 21.87 -9.00
C ASP A 537 -12.74 21.07 -10.08
N LEU A 538 -12.40 19.81 -9.78
CA LEU A 538 -11.70 18.90 -10.69
C LEU A 538 -12.40 18.71 -12.04
N ARG A 539 -13.71 19.01 -12.12
CA ARG A 539 -14.47 18.98 -13.36
C ARG A 539 -13.91 19.93 -14.42
N PHE A 540 -13.40 21.10 -14.02
CA PHE A 540 -12.81 22.08 -14.95
C PHE A 540 -11.56 21.52 -15.63
N HIS A 541 -10.67 20.91 -14.83
CA HIS A 541 -9.47 20.26 -15.34
C HIS A 541 -9.81 19.09 -16.25
N ARG A 542 -10.66 18.18 -15.76
CA ARG A 542 -11.07 16.97 -16.49
C ARG A 542 -11.69 17.30 -17.84
N TYR A 543 -12.60 18.25 -17.90
CA TYR A 543 -13.27 18.62 -19.14
C TYR A 543 -12.30 19.25 -20.14
N TYR A 544 -11.44 20.13 -19.66
CA TYR A 544 -10.44 20.76 -20.51
C TYR A 544 -9.42 19.76 -21.07
N ASP A 545 -8.94 18.83 -20.25
CA ASP A 545 -7.95 17.83 -20.67
C ASP A 545 -8.50 16.82 -21.67
N ILE A 546 -9.79 16.48 -21.54
CA ILE A 546 -10.44 15.52 -22.43
C ILE A 546 -10.86 16.18 -23.75
N LEU A 547 -11.40 17.38 -23.71
CA LEU A 547 -12.06 18.02 -24.84
C LEU A 547 -11.23 19.14 -25.47
N GLY A 548 -10.35 19.79 -24.69
CA GLY A 548 -9.70 21.03 -25.11
C GLY A 548 -10.60 22.25 -25.06
N GLY A 549 -10.00 23.44 -25.02
CA GLY A 549 -10.72 24.71 -24.92
C GLY A 549 -11.68 24.96 -26.12
N ASP A 550 -11.21 24.70 -27.32
CA ASP A 550 -12.02 24.95 -28.54
C ASP A 550 -13.32 24.13 -28.59
N LYS A 551 -13.23 22.84 -28.17
CA LYS A 551 -14.42 21.99 -28.12
C LYS A 551 -15.41 22.47 -27.08
N ILE A 552 -14.94 22.87 -25.90
CA ILE A 552 -15.80 23.41 -24.85
C ILE A 552 -16.45 24.73 -25.26
N LYS A 553 -15.70 25.61 -25.90
CA LYS A 553 -16.22 26.86 -26.50
C LYS A 553 -17.34 26.57 -27.50
N SER A 554 -17.16 25.55 -28.34
CA SER A 554 -18.19 25.14 -29.34
C SER A 554 -19.49 24.63 -28.69
N LEU A 555 -19.41 24.07 -27.47
CA LEU A 555 -20.52 23.61 -26.64
C LEU A 555 -21.16 24.75 -25.82
N ARG A 556 -20.74 26.00 -26.05
CA ARG A 556 -21.25 27.22 -25.38
C ARG A 556 -21.17 27.10 -23.85
N TYR A 557 -20.15 26.43 -23.32
CA TYR A 557 -19.89 26.22 -21.87
C TYR A 557 -21.05 25.56 -21.10
N ARG A 558 -21.97 24.87 -21.80
CA ARG A 558 -23.08 24.17 -21.10
C ARG A 558 -22.57 22.93 -20.43
N GLU A 559 -22.64 22.89 -19.10
CA GLU A 559 -22.08 21.79 -18.29
C GLU A 559 -22.57 20.40 -18.71
N LYS A 560 -23.89 20.27 -18.98
CA LYS A 560 -24.48 19.01 -19.44
C LYS A 560 -23.88 18.52 -20.74
N ASP A 561 -23.79 19.41 -21.74
CA ASP A 561 -23.28 19.07 -23.07
C ASP A 561 -21.77 18.74 -23.01
N ILE A 562 -21.02 19.46 -22.15
CA ILE A 562 -19.59 19.21 -21.90
C ILE A 562 -19.39 17.87 -21.23
N ALA A 563 -20.17 17.57 -20.19
CA ALA A 563 -20.08 16.29 -19.47
C ALA A 563 -20.40 15.10 -20.39
N GLU A 564 -21.43 15.24 -21.24
CA GLU A 564 -21.81 14.21 -22.22
C GLU A 564 -20.69 14.02 -23.25
N ALA A 565 -20.18 15.09 -23.84
CA ALA A 565 -19.08 15.05 -24.80
C ALA A 565 -17.79 14.50 -24.21
N ALA A 566 -17.47 14.83 -22.95
CA ALA A 566 -16.30 14.30 -22.26
C ALA A 566 -16.43 12.79 -21.97
N ASN A 567 -17.60 12.33 -21.58
CA ASN A 567 -17.86 10.91 -21.38
C ASN A 567 -17.80 10.15 -22.71
N ASP A 568 -18.37 10.68 -23.78
CA ASP A 568 -18.32 10.10 -25.14
C ASP A 568 -16.86 9.99 -25.61
N THR A 569 -16.08 11.06 -25.45
CA THR A 569 -14.67 11.09 -25.85
C THR A 569 -13.86 10.07 -25.04
N MET A 570 -14.10 9.98 -23.75
CA MET A 570 -13.44 9.01 -22.87
C MET A 570 -13.80 7.57 -23.25
N LEU A 571 -15.06 7.33 -23.59
CA LEU A 571 -15.54 6.03 -24.07
C LEU A 571 -14.89 5.66 -25.40
N MET A 572 -14.78 6.60 -26.33
CA MET A 572 -14.07 6.43 -27.61
C MET A 572 -12.59 6.06 -27.39
N ILE A 573 -11.90 6.73 -26.46
CA ILE A 573 -10.51 6.43 -26.12
C ILE A 573 -10.40 5.03 -25.54
N LEU A 574 -11.27 4.63 -24.62
CA LEU A 574 -11.30 3.30 -24.03
C LEU A 574 -11.48 2.20 -25.08
N VAL A 575 -12.47 2.37 -25.95
CA VAL A 575 -12.76 1.41 -27.04
C VAL A 575 -11.60 1.36 -28.04
N SER A 576 -11.03 2.51 -28.42
CA SER A 576 -9.87 2.57 -29.33
C SER A 576 -8.66 1.83 -28.75
N ASN A 577 -8.36 2.03 -27.47
CA ASN A 577 -7.25 1.33 -26.80
C ASN A 577 -7.52 -0.18 -26.69
N ALA A 578 -8.76 -0.57 -26.40
CA ALA A 578 -9.16 -1.98 -26.40
C ALA A 578 -9.05 -2.60 -27.80
N CYS A 579 -9.40 -1.86 -28.86
CA CYS A 579 -9.21 -2.31 -30.25
C CYS A 579 -7.72 -2.50 -30.57
N LYS A 580 -6.87 -1.54 -30.24
CA LYS A 580 -5.42 -1.62 -30.46
C LYS A 580 -4.77 -2.83 -29.77
N SER A 581 -5.31 -3.26 -28.63
CA SER A 581 -4.80 -4.44 -27.92
C SER A 581 -5.28 -5.78 -28.52
N ARG A 582 -6.38 -5.79 -29.28
CA ARG A 582 -6.99 -6.99 -29.83
C ARG A 582 -6.72 -7.20 -31.32
N PHE A 583 -6.53 -6.11 -32.07
CA PHE A 583 -6.26 -6.14 -33.50
C PHE A 583 -4.78 -5.83 -33.76
N LEU A 584 -4.05 -6.82 -34.27
CA LEU A 584 -2.62 -6.73 -34.47
C LEU A 584 -2.31 -6.10 -35.86
N VAL A 585 -1.35 -5.17 -35.90
CA VAL A 585 -0.84 -4.59 -37.14
C VAL A 585 -0.28 -5.69 -38.04
N GLY A 586 -0.53 -5.57 -39.35
CA GLY A 586 -0.13 -6.55 -40.36
C GLY A 586 -1.04 -7.78 -40.47
N ARG A 587 -2.16 -7.84 -39.74
CA ARG A 587 -3.14 -8.93 -39.82
C ARG A 587 -4.41 -8.52 -40.53
N CYS A 588 -5.00 -9.52 -41.24
CA CYS A 588 -6.33 -9.41 -41.84
C CYS A 588 -7.34 -10.19 -40.96
N TYR A 589 -8.49 -9.53 -40.70
CA TYR A 589 -9.57 -10.09 -39.87
C TYR A 589 -10.87 -10.17 -40.69
N ARG A 590 -11.59 -11.28 -40.60
CA ARG A 590 -12.92 -11.42 -41.21
C ARG A 590 -13.91 -10.43 -40.58
N LEU A 591 -14.92 -9.98 -41.35
CA LEU A 591 -15.96 -9.10 -40.79
C LEU A 591 -16.69 -9.68 -39.59
N SER A 592 -16.88 -11.03 -39.55
CA SER A 592 -17.47 -11.74 -38.39
C SER A 592 -16.58 -11.68 -37.15
N GLU A 593 -15.27 -11.84 -37.32
CA GLU A 593 -14.29 -11.75 -36.23
C GLU A 593 -14.23 -10.32 -35.70
N VAL A 594 -14.15 -9.32 -36.58
CA VAL A 594 -14.16 -7.90 -36.20
C VAL A 594 -15.43 -7.57 -35.42
N LYS A 595 -16.59 -8.02 -35.89
CA LYS A 595 -17.88 -7.78 -35.22
C LYS A 595 -17.92 -8.43 -33.84
N GLN A 596 -17.44 -9.67 -33.71
CA GLN A 596 -17.40 -10.38 -32.44
C GLN A 596 -16.49 -9.67 -31.43
N VAL A 597 -15.27 -9.37 -31.80
CA VAL A 597 -14.31 -8.69 -30.94
C VAL A 597 -14.82 -7.30 -30.52
N LEU A 598 -15.39 -6.54 -31.45
CA LEU A 598 -15.98 -5.23 -31.12
C LEU A 598 -17.19 -5.38 -30.18
N GLN A 599 -18.01 -6.42 -30.32
CA GLN A 599 -19.13 -6.67 -29.41
C GLN A 599 -18.65 -7.00 -27.99
N GLU A 600 -17.59 -7.80 -27.86
CA GLU A 600 -16.97 -8.09 -26.58
C GLU A 600 -16.44 -6.79 -25.94
N ILE A 601 -15.76 -5.93 -26.71
CA ILE A 601 -15.26 -4.63 -26.24
C ILE A 601 -16.43 -3.74 -25.81
N TYR A 602 -17.51 -3.68 -26.58
CA TYR A 602 -18.69 -2.87 -26.25
C TYR A 602 -19.34 -3.33 -24.96
N ASN A 603 -19.50 -4.65 -24.79
CA ASN A 603 -20.05 -5.22 -23.57
C ASN A 603 -19.20 -4.86 -22.33
N HIS A 604 -17.88 -4.95 -22.44
CA HIS A 604 -16.96 -4.56 -21.36
C HIS A 604 -16.95 -3.06 -21.08
N ALA A 605 -17.16 -2.25 -22.11
CA ALA A 605 -17.23 -0.79 -21.97
C ALA A 605 -18.63 -0.28 -21.56
N GLY A 606 -19.60 -1.17 -21.35
CA GLY A 606 -20.97 -0.81 -21.00
C GLY A 606 -21.77 -0.16 -22.16
N ILE A 607 -21.33 -0.37 -23.40
CA ILE A 607 -22.02 0.16 -24.59
C ILE A 607 -23.17 -0.76 -24.97
N ASN A 608 -24.38 -0.30 -24.76
CA ASN A 608 -25.59 -1.08 -25.02
C ASN A 608 -26.08 -0.93 -26.49
N ARG A 609 -25.20 -1.31 -27.44
CA ARG A 609 -25.56 -1.39 -28.87
C ARG A 609 -24.86 -2.55 -29.55
N LEU A 610 -25.44 -3.02 -30.65
CA LEU A 610 -24.81 -4.06 -31.46
C LEU A 610 -23.64 -3.49 -32.28
N ALA A 611 -22.50 -4.16 -32.18
CA ALA A 611 -21.32 -3.80 -32.96
C ALA A 611 -21.52 -4.13 -34.45
N LYS A 612 -21.04 -3.24 -35.31
CA LYS A 612 -20.90 -3.48 -36.74
C LYS A 612 -19.41 -3.56 -37.07
N ALA A 613 -19.03 -4.44 -37.99
CA ALA A 613 -17.62 -4.56 -38.38
C ALA A 613 -17.02 -3.23 -38.83
N ARG A 614 -17.81 -2.38 -39.52
CA ARG A 614 -17.39 -1.06 -39.97
C ARG A 614 -17.08 -0.08 -38.84
N ASP A 615 -17.58 -0.35 -37.60
CA ASP A 615 -17.30 0.53 -36.46
C ASP A 615 -15.81 0.56 -36.12
N ILE A 616 -15.02 -0.42 -36.56
CA ILE A 616 -13.56 -0.47 -36.36
C ILE A 616 -12.85 0.76 -36.95
N GLU A 617 -13.35 1.29 -38.04
CA GLU A 617 -12.79 2.49 -38.74
C GLU A 617 -12.83 3.73 -37.84
N ASN A 618 -13.80 3.79 -36.91
CA ASN A 618 -13.92 4.89 -35.94
C ASN A 618 -12.89 4.80 -34.80
N PHE A 619 -12.42 3.60 -34.50
CA PHE A 619 -11.53 3.36 -33.38
C PHE A 619 -10.09 3.08 -33.79
N MET A 620 -9.91 2.61 -35.02
CA MET A 620 -8.61 2.30 -35.61
C MET A 620 -8.55 2.91 -37.04
N PRO A 621 -8.08 4.14 -37.19
CA PRO A 621 -7.98 4.80 -38.51
C PRO A 621 -7.09 4.05 -39.50
N ASN A 622 -6.23 3.16 -39.01
CA ASN A 622 -5.35 2.29 -39.80
C ASN A 622 -6.00 0.95 -40.20
N ALA A 623 -7.30 0.74 -39.92
CA ALA A 623 -8.04 -0.42 -40.38
C ALA A 623 -8.61 -0.14 -41.80
N ILE A 624 -8.15 -0.92 -42.78
CA ILE A 624 -8.55 -0.76 -44.18
C ILE A 624 -9.34 -1.98 -44.65
N ALA A 625 -10.54 -1.72 -45.22
CA ALA A 625 -11.33 -2.78 -45.82
C ALA A 625 -10.70 -3.30 -47.12
N ARG A 626 -10.45 -4.60 -47.22
CA ARG A 626 -9.90 -5.25 -48.40
C ARG A 626 -10.71 -6.43 -48.84
N GLN A 627 -10.73 -6.70 -50.14
CA GLN A 627 -11.31 -7.91 -50.73
C GLN A 627 -10.19 -8.92 -50.98
N LEU A 628 -10.30 -10.09 -50.38
CA LEU A 628 -9.36 -11.20 -50.56
C LEU A 628 -10.12 -12.39 -51.14
N THR A 629 -9.46 -13.14 -52.04
CA THR A 629 -10.02 -14.38 -52.62
C THR A 629 -9.73 -15.52 -51.68
N THR A 630 -10.77 -16.21 -51.21
CA THR A 630 -10.59 -17.33 -50.24
C THR A 630 -9.98 -18.52 -50.98
N PRO A 631 -8.84 -19.09 -50.51
CA PRO A 631 -8.25 -20.28 -51.09
C PRO A 631 -9.23 -21.47 -51.01
N GLY A 632 -9.49 -22.10 -52.17
CA GLY A 632 -10.31 -23.33 -52.29
C GLY A 632 -11.72 -23.13 -52.84
N ASN A 633 -12.37 -21.97 -52.82
CA ASN A 633 -13.71 -21.76 -53.36
C ASN A 633 -13.86 -20.56 -54.32
N GLY A 634 -12.81 -19.81 -54.58
CA GLY A 634 -12.79 -18.66 -55.49
C GLY A 634 -13.70 -17.49 -55.14
N LYS A 635 -14.35 -17.52 -53.97
CA LYS A 635 -15.22 -16.42 -53.52
C LYS A 635 -14.40 -15.27 -52.95
N ARG A 636 -14.80 -14.04 -53.34
CA ARG A 636 -14.24 -12.81 -52.78
C ARG A 636 -14.96 -12.49 -51.48
N GLU A 637 -14.20 -12.42 -50.36
CA GLU A 637 -14.71 -12.03 -49.04
C GLU A 637 -14.09 -10.70 -48.63
N LEU A 638 -14.83 -9.90 -47.86
CA LEU A 638 -14.35 -8.62 -47.31
C LEU A 638 -13.67 -8.86 -45.99
N TYR A 639 -12.51 -8.27 -45.82
CA TYR A 639 -11.67 -8.34 -44.59
C TYR A 639 -11.25 -6.93 -44.17
N TYR A 640 -10.89 -6.75 -42.91
CA TYR A 640 -10.16 -5.59 -42.44
C TYR A 640 -8.68 -5.94 -42.23
N GLU A 641 -7.82 -5.21 -42.92
CA GLU A 641 -6.38 -5.23 -42.71
C GLU A 641 -6.00 -4.09 -41.77
N ILE A 642 -5.21 -4.36 -40.74
CA ILE A 642 -4.71 -3.35 -39.81
C ILE A 642 -3.28 -3.00 -40.25
N ILE A 643 -3.09 -1.77 -40.75
CA ILE A 643 -1.83 -1.28 -41.31
C ILE A 643 -0.99 -0.57 -40.26
#